data_44321ab135ef2c51c5c972de20d207e7
#
_entry.id   44321ab135ef2c51c5c972de20d207e7
#
_cell.length_a   1.000
_cell.length_b   1.000
_cell.length_c   1.000
_cell.angle_alpha   90.00
_cell.angle_beta   90.00
_cell.angle_gamma   90.00
#
_symmetry.space_group_name_H-M   'P 1'
#
loop_
_entity.id
_entity.type
_entity.pdbx_description
1 polymer ?
#
loop_
_entity_poly.entity_id
_entity_poly.type
_entity_poly.pdbx_seq_one_letter_code
_entity_poly.pdbx_strand_id
1 'polypeptide(L)'
;MLKKSIKQTLSLLALSLVLLIFTAACAISAGSLTPDTKWYDDYKTTRGTAENPFIISTAEELAGLADLVKRPGGMGKPAKILFKDKYIILDRDIDLGGKEWQPIGWKIDYNIVTAGFDKMPNYKGFDGTFDGGGHTISGLSISNCENVYVHNGTVTETAGLFGYLEHEATVKNLVVKGSVNASKCEGAGGIAGWADGTIINCVSDVDVSATSEKRGYVGGIAGLNGAVNASRPTPLIANCVARGNLNSVPGSFSYAGGIVGFSNWYHGEVRNNVAMCPSVVANMDAGGIFGGFNSYVTADNVSVCELVKASLAGGIVGAYGFGYQNCYWLKENKNQPSVDNGIDMKTNGLITDGSLLPVTAAVLESSCFKTIKPGEEREIKAVSYPLAANASKLKYTWTVDSEKLDIVSGQGTSVLKVKAKSAGADVSYAHVDVLVEGLLSHTGSSAPFTSGFNNSAQPGGILKISAKDISRTAIIAYGDTSQIKEGESRTLYSSVVPSDAVESKIVWTLSAVSGSGSEDDFVMTPGTDGSLTIMLRRGNPDEQVSYTFTASTEEGTLKDSVTITSKIVKDIEISSVIPVGDAVPTFAEALKATGAASDMLDDLIAATGASYSDFRTDFNGIVYLSSAKVEAAVEYAASLDKVEVTQINSLPVLMMTASQAGKLAVTALVISGDALMADTPQKVSLVKTRLDGTGEFFAYAEDQDAIGNKRFTLQTMDDKMMAPTDKIDPAQSYKLVLYIQDNSNFDMDPADCSIIDPVAIVKLAEGTPAPSGGSSGGGCNSAGYAGIILLAAIPVLSRTLKKKSPR
;
A
#
# COMPACT_ATOMS: atom_id res chain seq x y z
N MET A 1 41.69 -4.13 47.00
CA MET A 1 40.82 -3.19 46.26
C MET A 1 41.00 -3.29 44.72
N LEU A 2 42.19 -3.45 44.21
CA LEU A 2 42.44 -3.48 42.74
C LEU A 2 41.72 -4.64 42.00
N LYS A 3 41.66 -5.86 42.56
CA LYS A 3 40.99 -7.02 41.96
C LYS A 3 39.45 -6.89 41.88
N LYS A 4 38.82 -6.07 42.73
CA LYS A 4 37.38 -5.82 42.72
C LYS A 4 37.00 -4.77 41.67
N SER A 5 37.86 -3.78 41.47
CA SER A 5 37.71 -2.77 40.42
C SER A 5 37.84 -3.36 39.02
N ILE A 6 38.85 -4.22 38.79
CA ILE A 6 39.07 -4.90 37.51
C ILE A 6 37.89 -5.82 37.13
N LYS A 7 37.30 -6.54 38.10
CA LYS A 7 36.11 -7.35 37.83
C LYS A 7 34.85 -6.52 37.48
N GLN A 8 34.69 -5.35 38.12
CA GLN A 8 33.57 -4.45 37.79
C GLN A 8 33.75 -3.78 36.40
N THR A 9 34.99 -3.40 36.06
CA THR A 9 35.28 -2.83 34.73
C THR A 9 35.13 -3.85 33.62
N LEU A 10 35.54 -5.12 33.87
CA LEU A 10 35.33 -6.21 32.90
C LEU A 10 33.86 -6.62 32.77
N SER A 11 33.08 -6.54 33.85
CA SER A 11 31.64 -6.80 33.81
C SER A 11 30.88 -5.68 33.05
N LEU A 12 31.28 -4.43 33.24
CA LEU A 12 30.74 -3.27 32.50
C LEU A 12 31.12 -3.31 31.02
N LEU A 13 32.36 -3.71 30.68
CA LEU A 13 32.77 -3.90 29.28
C LEU A 13 32.04 -5.07 28.61
N ALA A 14 31.82 -6.15 29.32
CA ALA A 14 31.03 -7.29 28.83
C ALA A 14 29.56 -6.90 28.62
N LEU A 15 28.98 -6.11 29.53
CA LEU A 15 27.61 -5.62 29.42
C LEU A 15 27.46 -4.60 28.26
N SER A 16 28.46 -3.72 28.06
CA SER A 16 28.48 -2.79 26.94
C SER A 16 28.68 -3.50 25.59
N LEU A 17 29.48 -4.57 25.58
CA LEU A 17 29.67 -5.39 24.35
C LEU A 17 28.41 -6.20 24.01
N VAL A 18 27.70 -6.72 25.01
CA VAL A 18 26.42 -7.38 24.84
C VAL A 18 25.35 -6.37 24.42
N LEU A 19 25.34 -5.16 25.00
CA LEU A 19 24.44 -4.08 24.54
C LEU A 19 24.75 -3.60 23.11
N LEU A 20 26.04 -3.54 22.73
CA LEU A 20 26.44 -3.22 21.35
C LEU A 20 26.07 -4.34 20.35
N ILE A 21 26.05 -5.59 20.80
CA ILE A 21 25.60 -6.71 19.97
C ILE A 21 24.06 -6.71 19.86
N PHE A 22 23.34 -6.30 20.92
CA PHE A 22 21.88 -6.15 20.87
C PHE A 22 21.41 -4.91 20.11
N THR A 23 22.17 -3.81 20.10
CA THR A 23 21.84 -2.62 19.26
C THR A 23 22.21 -2.80 17.80
N ALA A 24 23.11 -3.76 17.46
CA ALA A 24 23.38 -4.14 16.06
C ALA A 24 22.37 -5.16 15.51
N ALA A 25 21.51 -5.73 16.34
CA ALA A 25 20.49 -6.70 15.90
C ALA A 25 19.11 -6.09 15.59
N CYS A 26 18.95 -4.76 15.70
CA CYS A 26 17.68 -4.06 15.45
C CYS A 26 17.66 -3.21 14.18
N ALA A 27 18.47 -3.55 13.20
CA ALA A 27 18.30 -3.09 11.83
C ALA A 27 18.73 -4.24 10.90
N ILE A 28 17.97 -5.32 10.90
CA ILE A 28 17.94 -6.19 9.72
C ILE A 28 17.10 -5.43 8.71
N SER A 29 17.71 -4.47 8.04
CA SER A 29 17.32 -4.06 6.70
C SER A 29 17.12 -5.37 5.93
N ALA A 30 15.93 -5.61 5.39
CA ALA A 30 15.69 -6.72 4.48
C ALA A 30 16.85 -6.70 3.47
N GLY A 31 17.72 -7.71 3.52
CA GLY A 31 18.96 -7.69 2.75
C GLY A 31 18.64 -7.50 1.28
N SER A 32 19.42 -6.72 0.55
CA SER A 32 19.26 -6.58 -0.89
C SER A 32 19.62 -7.89 -1.58
N LEU A 33 18.93 -8.18 -2.69
CA LEU A 33 19.31 -9.30 -3.55
C LEU A 33 20.71 -9.06 -4.14
N THR A 34 21.55 -10.11 -4.18
CA THR A 34 22.86 -10.04 -4.83
C THR A 34 22.67 -10.31 -6.32
N PRO A 35 22.94 -9.33 -7.21
CA PRO A 35 22.74 -9.53 -8.65
C PRO A 35 23.64 -10.63 -9.21
N ASP A 36 23.04 -11.58 -9.97
CA ASP A 36 23.76 -12.55 -10.79
C ASP A 36 23.54 -12.25 -12.28
N THR A 37 24.61 -11.91 -13.00
CA THR A 37 24.57 -11.58 -14.43
C THR A 37 25.08 -12.70 -15.34
N LYS A 38 25.41 -13.88 -14.80
CA LYS A 38 25.98 -14.99 -15.56
C LYS A 38 25.07 -15.46 -16.67
N TRP A 39 23.72 -15.49 -16.43
CA TRP A 39 22.73 -15.85 -17.45
C TRP A 39 22.82 -14.99 -18.72
N TYR A 40 23.34 -13.75 -18.60
CA TYR A 40 23.61 -12.86 -19.72
C TYR A 40 25.06 -12.98 -20.19
N ASP A 41 26.03 -12.85 -19.29
CA ASP A 41 27.46 -12.80 -19.65
C ASP A 41 27.93 -14.04 -20.38
N ASP A 42 27.46 -15.21 -19.99
CA ASP A 42 27.83 -16.50 -20.60
C ASP A 42 27.13 -16.74 -21.95
N TYR A 43 25.97 -16.11 -22.19
CA TYR A 43 25.13 -16.43 -23.36
C TYR A 43 24.81 -15.23 -24.26
N LYS A 44 25.41 -14.05 -24.02
CA LYS A 44 25.10 -12.81 -24.78
C LYS A 44 25.33 -12.88 -26.29
N THR A 45 26.14 -13.83 -26.76
CA THR A 45 26.42 -14.03 -28.17
C THR A 45 25.57 -15.14 -28.79
N THR A 46 24.91 -15.96 -27.99
CA THR A 46 24.21 -17.18 -28.45
C THR A 46 22.72 -17.14 -28.17
N ARG A 47 22.27 -16.30 -27.24
CA ARG A 47 20.86 -16.17 -26.86
C ARG A 47 20.35 -14.73 -27.08
N GLY A 48 19.04 -14.55 -26.89
CA GLY A 48 18.36 -13.25 -26.92
C GLY A 48 17.50 -13.05 -28.17
N THR A 49 17.19 -14.09 -28.94
CA THR A 49 16.15 -14.09 -29.98
C THR A 49 14.86 -14.71 -29.44
N ALA A 50 13.76 -14.57 -30.14
CA ALA A 50 12.49 -15.17 -29.75
C ALA A 50 12.57 -16.71 -29.70
N GLU A 51 13.32 -17.30 -30.63
CA GLU A 51 13.52 -18.76 -30.73
C GLU A 51 14.54 -19.30 -29.72
N ASN A 52 15.46 -18.44 -29.27
CA ASN A 52 16.48 -18.78 -28.29
C ASN A 52 16.67 -17.63 -27.28
N PRO A 53 15.70 -17.43 -26.38
CA PRO A 53 15.70 -16.29 -25.45
C PRO A 53 16.73 -16.45 -24.33
N PHE A 54 17.04 -15.35 -23.66
CA PHE A 54 17.65 -15.41 -22.34
C PHE A 54 16.65 -15.98 -21.34
N ILE A 55 17.11 -16.75 -20.38
CA ILE A 55 16.29 -17.40 -19.35
C ILE A 55 16.69 -16.87 -17.99
N ILE A 56 15.71 -16.45 -17.21
CA ILE A 56 15.84 -16.05 -15.82
C ILE A 56 15.07 -17.05 -14.96
N SER A 57 15.73 -17.62 -13.97
CA SER A 57 15.25 -18.72 -13.14
C SER A 57 15.29 -18.40 -11.64
N THR A 58 15.98 -17.34 -11.22
CA THR A 58 16.17 -16.99 -9.80
C THR A 58 15.98 -15.49 -9.54
N ALA A 59 15.76 -15.15 -8.28
CA ALA A 59 15.66 -13.75 -7.84
C ALA A 59 16.96 -12.97 -8.08
N GLU A 60 18.12 -13.63 -7.89
CA GLU A 60 19.43 -13.05 -8.10
C GLU A 60 19.68 -12.77 -9.59
N GLU A 61 19.24 -13.66 -10.48
CA GLU A 61 19.31 -13.46 -11.94
C GLU A 61 18.39 -12.31 -12.38
N LEU A 62 17.19 -12.19 -11.80
CA LEU A 62 16.29 -11.07 -12.06
C LEU A 62 16.89 -9.75 -11.54
N ALA A 63 17.52 -9.76 -10.37
CA ALA A 63 18.28 -8.61 -9.85
C ALA A 63 19.49 -8.29 -10.76
N GLY A 64 20.09 -9.31 -11.38
CA GLY A 64 21.12 -9.16 -12.42
C GLY A 64 20.63 -8.37 -13.62
N LEU A 65 19.38 -8.58 -14.07
CA LEU A 65 18.75 -7.79 -15.13
C LEU A 65 18.66 -6.30 -14.72
N ALA A 66 18.18 -6.03 -13.51
CA ALA A 66 18.10 -4.67 -12.98
C ALA A 66 19.48 -3.98 -12.93
N ASP A 67 20.51 -4.71 -12.49
CA ASP A 67 21.88 -4.20 -12.44
C ASP A 67 22.45 -3.92 -13.85
N LEU A 68 22.24 -4.82 -14.82
CA LEU A 68 22.69 -4.64 -16.20
C LEU A 68 22.07 -3.42 -16.86
N VAL A 69 20.78 -3.17 -16.64
CA VAL A 69 20.08 -1.98 -17.17
C VAL A 69 20.48 -0.71 -16.41
N LYS A 70 20.81 -0.79 -15.13
CA LYS A 70 21.19 0.34 -14.28
C LYS A 70 22.62 0.85 -14.51
N ARG A 71 23.54 0.01 -14.91
CA ARG A 71 25.00 0.32 -14.96
C ARG A 71 25.29 1.64 -15.66
N PRO A 72 25.89 2.64 -15.01
CA PRO A 72 26.26 3.89 -15.68
C PRO A 72 27.41 3.62 -16.63
N GLY A 73 27.25 3.97 -17.91
CA GLY A 73 28.38 4.06 -18.84
C GLY A 73 29.30 5.20 -18.40
N GLY A 74 30.59 4.91 -18.18
CA GLY A 74 31.60 5.89 -17.85
C GLY A 74 33.00 5.39 -18.24
N MET A 75 34.02 6.24 -18.23
CA MET A 75 35.38 5.81 -18.59
C MET A 75 35.80 4.56 -17.77
N GLY A 76 36.03 3.46 -18.47
CA GLY A 76 36.44 2.19 -17.86
C GLY A 76 35.30 1.31 -17.28
N LYS A 77 34.02 1.69 -17.44
CA LYS A 77 32.88 0.86 -17.05
C LYS A 77 32.17 0.31 -18.27
N PRO A 78 31.65 -0.94 -18.25
CA PRO A 78 30.86 -1.48 -19.34
C PRO A 78 29.66 -0.59 -19.64
N ALA A 79 29.34 -0.47 -20.94
CA ALA A 79 28.16 0.26 -21.37
C ALA A 79 26.88 -0.39 -20.81
N LYS A 80 25.88 0.44 -20.56
CA LYS A 80 24.52 0.05 -20.21
C LYS A 80 23.97 -0.89 -21.28
N ILE A 81 23.26 -1.93 -20.84
CA ILE A 81 22.59 -2.88 -21.72
C ILE A 81 21.10 -2.62 -21.59
N LEU A 82 20.47 -2.15 -22.66
CA LEU A 82 19.04 -1.83 -22.67
C LEU A 82 18.19 -3.03 -23.13
N PHE A 83 18.82 -4.08 -23.63
CA PHE A 83 18.17 -5.28 -24.20
C PHE A 83 17.33 -5.02 -25.44
N LYS A 84 17.59 -3.92 -26.19
CA LYS A 84 16.92 -3.65 -27.45
C LYS A 84 16.99 -4.87 -28.36
N ASP A 85 15.84 -5.24 -28.96
CA ASP A 85 15.68 -6.41 -29.82
C ASP A 85 16.08 -7.74 -29.16
N LYS A 86 16.05 -7.81 -27.82
CA LYS A 86 16.35 -9.04 -27.07
C LYS A 86 15.11 -9.57 -26.40
N TYR A 87 15.03 -10.91 -26.33
CA TYR A 87 13.99 -11.67 -25.66
C TYR A 87 14.52 -12.29 -24.37
N ILE A 88 13.76 -12.07 -23.29
CA ILE A 88 14.02 -12.63 -21.96
C ILE A 88 12.75 -13.35 -21.54
N ILE A 89 12.88 -14.56 -21.01
CA ILE A 89 11.76 -15.33 -20.46
C ILE A 89 12.02 -15.72 -19.02
N LEU A 90 10.94 -15.88 -18.25
CA LEU A 90 10.96 -16.66 -17.01
C LEU A 90 10.70 -18.12 -17.32
N ASP A 91 11.38 -19.05 -16.65
CA ASP A 91 11.16 -20.49 -16.77
C ASP A 91 10.47 -21.11 -15.55
N ARG A 92 10.18 -20.29 -14.54
CA ARG A 92 9.48 -20.63 -13.30
C ARG A 92 9.04 -19.39 -12.55
N ASP A 93 8.19 -19.60 -11.52
CA ASP A 93 7.88 -18.55 -10.57
C ASP A 93 9.15 -18.11 -9.82
N ILE A 94 9.25 -16.81 -9.55
CA ILE A 94 10.37 -16.21 -8.81
C ILE A 94 9.84 -15.52 -7.57
N ASP A 95 10.37 -15.88 -6.40
CA ASP A 95 10.10 -15.18 -5.16
C ASP A 95 11.29 -14.28 -4.79
N LEU A 96 11.01 -12.97 -4.67
CA LEU A 96 11.99 -11.97 -4.25
C LEU A 96 12.18 -11.94 -2.74
N GLY A 97 11.35 -12.70 -1.99
CA GLY A 97 11.45 -12.85 -0.54
C GLY A 97 11.20 -11.57 0.24
N GLY A 98 10.43 -10.63 -0.30
CA GLY A 98 10.18 -9.33 0.34
C GLY A 98 11.42 -8.45 0.51
N LYS A 99 12.53 -8.83 -0.13
CA LYS A 99 13.77 -8.03 -0.09
C LYS A 99 13.60 -6.75 -0.90
N GLU A 100 14.32 -5.68 -0.47
CA GLU A 100 14.27 -4.40 -1.16
C GLU A 100 14.62 -4.55 -2.63
N TRP A 101 13.69 -4.19 -3.51
CA TRP A 101 13.81 -4.32 -4.94
C TRP A 101 14.34 -3.05 -5.60
N GLN A 102 15.29 -3.22 -6.50
CA GLN A 102 15.77 -2.16 -7.39
C GLN A 102 15.04 -2.24 -8.73
N PRO A 103 14.18 -1.26 -9.08
CA PRO A 103 13.43 -1.30 -10.33
C PRO A 103 14.32 -1.49 -11.56
N ILE A 104 13.86 -2.29 -12.52
CA ILE A 104 14.55 -2.47 -13.79
C ILE A 104 14.40 -1.17 -14.62
N GLY A 105 15.52 -0.50 -14.93
CA GLY A 105 15.46 0.71 -15.75
C GLY A 105 14.90 1.97 -15.07
N TRP A 106 15.31 2.26 -13.88
CA TRP A 106 14.69 3.24 -12.99
C TRP A 106 15.17 4.69 -13.06
N LYS A 107 16.19 5.03 -13.83
CA LYS A 107 16.83 6.36 -13.78
C LYS A 107 16.75 7.13 -15.09
N ILE A 108 16.12 8.31 -15.00
CA ILE A 108 16.17 9.35 -16.02
C ILE A 108 17.34 10.29 -15.70
N ASP A 109 18.34 10.38 -16.56
CA ASP A 109 19.47 11.30 -16.41
C ASP A 109 19.14 12.64 -17.07
N TYR A 110 18.68 13.61 -16.27
CA TYR A 110 18.29 14.94 -16.70
C TYR A 110 19.50 15.90 -16.81
N ASN A 111 20.33 15.79 -17.81
CA ASN A 111 21.28 16.84 -18.16
C ASN A 111 20.69 17.81 -19.20
N ILE A 112 19.48 18.37 -18.97
CA ILE A 112 18.68 18.96 -20.09
C ILE A 112 18.23 20.39 -19.92
N VAL A 113 18.70 21.16 -19.03
CA VAL A 113 18.18 22.53 -18.94
C VAL A 113 18.76 23.50 -19.99
N THR A 114 19.75 23.09 -20.77
CA THR A 114 20.44 24.02 -21.71
C THR A 114 20.28 23.73 -23.19
N ALA A 115 19.60 22.67 -23.61
CA ALA A 115 19.56 22.34 -25.03
C ALA A 115 18.20 21.88 -25.49
N GLY A 116 17.26 22.76 -25.74
CA GLY A 116 15.96 22.53 -26.41
C GLY A 116 15.41 21.10 -26.40
N PHE A 117 14.11 20.94 -26.46
CA PHE A 117 13.40 19.65 -26.43
C PHE A 117 13.89 18.60 -27.45
N ASP A 118 14.63 18.99 -28.46
CA ASP A 118 15.19 18.12 -29.51
C ASP A 118 16.47 17.36 -29.12
N LYS A 119 17.01 17.62 -27.92
CA LYS A 119 18.19 16.96 -27.40
C LYS A 119 17.90 16.37 -26.04
N MET A 120 16.83 15.58 -25.92
CA MET A 120 16.56 14.82 -24.70
C MET A 120 17.63 13.76 -24.50
N PRO A 121 18.49 13.89 -23.50
CA PRO A 121 19.55 12.92 -23.27
C PRO A 121 19.01 11.69 -22.53
N ASN A 122 19.33 10.58 -23.03
CA ASN A 122 19.58 9.34 -22.30
C ASN A 122 18.51 8.88 -21.29
N TYR A 123 17.24 8.88 -21.69
CA TYR A 123 16.27 7.97 -21.09
C TYR A 123 16.85 6.55 -21.25
N LYS A 124 16.96 5.81 -20.19
CA LYS A 124 17.58 4.48 -20.22
C LYS A 124 16.77 3.54 -19.36
N GLY A 125 15.64 3.12 -19.95
CA GLY A 125 14.80 2.08 -19.45
C GLY A 125 15.18 0.71 -20.00
N PHE A 126 14.36 -0.24 -19.73
CA PHE A 126 14.37 -1.53 -20.38
C PHE A 126 13.75 -1.38 -21.79
N ASP A 127 14.39 -1.91 -22.82
CA ASP A 127 13.99 -1.76 -24.25
C ASP A 127 13.82 -3.10 -24.97
N GLY A 128 13.76 -4.20 -24.24
CA GLY A 128 13.60 -5.56 -24.79
C GLY A 128 12.20 -6.11 -24.63
N THR A 129 12.03 -7.38 -24.99
CA THR A 129 10.85 -8.17 -24.66
C THR A 129 11.10 -8.99 -23.40
N PHE A 130 10.29 -8.77 -22.38
CA PHE A 130 10.24 -9.58 -21.17
C PHE A 130 8.94 -10.38 -21.16
N ASP A 131 9.04 -11.67 -21.37
CA ASP A 131 7.92 -12.60 -21.36
C ASP A 131 7.92 -13.38 -20.03
N GLY A 132 6.95 -13.12 -19.19
CA GLY A 132 6.79 -13.85 -17.93
C GLY A 132 6.43 -15.32 -18.11
N GLY A 133 6.07 -15.76 -19.32
CA GLY A 133 5.76 -17.16 -19.60
C GLY A 133 4.58 -17.73 -18.80
N GLY A 134 3.69 -16.85 -18.30
CA GLY A 134 2.60 -17.22 -17.39
C GLY A 134 3.03 -17.36 -15.93
N HIS A 135 4.31 -17.15 -15.60
CA HIS A 135 4.85 -17.28 -14.25
C HIS A 135 4.58 -16.05 -13.38
N THR A 136 4.78 -16.25 -12.07
CA THR A 136 4.61 -15.23 -11.03
C THR A 136 5.95 -14.74 -10.53
N ILE A 137 6.10 -13.41 -10.39
CA ILE A 137 7.10 -12.78 -9.53
C ILE A 137 6.38 -12.36 -8.26
N SER A 138 6.74 -12.96 -7.12
CA SER A 138 6.18 -12.66 -5.80
C SER A 138 7.20 -11.98 -4.89
N GLY A 139 6.73 -11.45 -3.75
CA GLY A 139 7.60 -10.81 -2.78
C GLY A 139 8.25 -9.52 -3.27
N LEU A 140 7.67 -8.84 -4.27
CA LEU A 140 8.12 -7.50 -4.67
C LEU A 140 7.98 -6.55 -3.47
N SER A 141 9.06 -5.86 -3.10
CA SER A 141 9.08 -4.89 -2.03
C SER A 141 9.92 -3.69 -2.42
N ILE A 142 9.31 -2.52 -2.49
CA ILE A 142 10.00 -1.24 -2.69
C ILE A 142 9.56 -0.32 -1.56
N SER A 143 10.50 0.04 -0.67
CA SER A 143 10.23 0.92 0.46
C SER A 143 10.85 2.30 0.30
N ASN A 144 11.86 2.44 -0.54
CA ASN A 144 12.57 3.69 -0.76
C ASN A 144 12.85 3.93 -2.23
N CYS A 145 12.47 5.12 -2.71
CA CYS A 145 12.98 5.70 -3.94
C CYS A 145 13.98 6.79 -3.57
N GLU A 146 15.19 6.73 -4.10
CA GLU A 146 16.16 7.81 -3.90
C GLU A 146 15.86 8.96 -4.85
N ASN A 147 15.57 10.14 -4.30
CA ASN A 147 15.49 11.37 -5.09
C ASN A 147 16.90 11.77 -5.54
N VAL A 148 17.12 11.82 -6.83
CA VAL A 148 18.32 12.45 -7.39
C VAL A 148 17.98 13.86 -7.83
N TYR A 149 18.43 14.84 -7.10
CA TYR A 149 18.30 16.25 -7.44
C TYR A 149 19.29 16.61 -8.56
N VAL A 150 18.78 17.18 -9.65
CA VAL A 150 19.61 17.84 -10.65
C VAL A 150 19.14 19.28 -10.83
N HIS A 151 20.11 20.17 -10.94
CA HIS A 151 19.98 21.63 -10.97
C HIS A 151 18.80 22.11 -11.88
N ASN A 152 17.86 22.84 -11.29
CA ASN A 152 16.64 23.39 -11.90
C ASN A 152 15.57 22.40 -12.40
N GLY A 153 15.74 21.10 -12.20
CA GLY A 153 14.77 20.10 -12.57
C GLY A 153 14.62 19.07 -11.48
N THR A 154 13.39 18.71 -11.18
CA THR A 154 13.10 17.54 -10.37
C THR A 154 13.40 16.32 -11.22
N VAL A 155 14.31 15.46 -10.80
CA VAL A 155 14.44 14.13 -11.42
C VAL A 155 13.31 13.30 -10.89
N THR A 156 12.51 12.81 -11.79
CA THR A 156 11.39 11.93 -11.50
C THR A 156 11.90 10.50 -11.44
N GLU A 157 12.00 9.95 -10.26
CA GLU A 157 12.13 8.51 -10.11
C GLU A 157 10.76 7.87 -10.21
N THR A 158 10.74 6.67 -10.77
CA THR A 158 9.53 5.90 -10.94
C THR A 158 9.73 4.49 -10.41
N ALA A 159 8.71 3.95 -9.74
CA ALA A 159 8.78 2.70 -8.99
C ALA A 159 7.82 1.64 -9.54
N GLY A 160 8.28 0.40 -9.56
CA GLY A 160 7.57 -0.79 -9.98
C GLY A 160 8.54 -1.94 -10.17
N LEU A 161 8.08 -3.07 -10.64
CA LEU A 161 9.01 -4.12 -11.09
C LEU A 161 9.99 -3.53 -12.13
N PHE A 162 9.45 -2.77 -13.09
CA PHE A 162 10.19 -1.90 -13.99
C PHE A 162 10.02 -0.44 -13.56
N GLY A 163 11.12 0.30 -13.45
CA GLY A 163 11.04 1.73 -13.22
C GLY A 163 10.58 2.45 -14.49
N TYR A 164 11.25 2.19 -15.59
CA TYR A 164 10.94 2.78 -16.89
C TYR A 164 11.05 1.76 -18.04
N LEU A 165 9.99 1.68 -18.82
CA LEU A 165 9.94 0.93 -20.08
C LEU A 165 10.13 1.87 -21.26
N GLU A 166 11.11 1.59 -22.11
CA GLU A 166 11.33 2.32 -23.36
C GLU A 166 10.24 1.99 -24.40
N HIS A 167 10.16 2.80 -25.44
CA HIS A 167 9.08 2.73 -26.43
C HIS A 167 9.00 1.43 -27.26
N GLU A 168 10.09 0.69 -27.38
CA GLU A 168 10.10 -0.63 -28.06
C GLU A 168 9.98 -1.80 -27.07
N ALA A 169 9.99 -1.49 -25.76
CA ALA A 169 9.86 -2.50 -24.73
C ALA A 169 8.50 -3.19 -24.76
N THR A 170 8.51 -4.47 -24.48
CA THR A 170 7.29 -5.27 -24.27
C THR A 170 7.43 -6.09 -23.00
N VAL A 171 6.47 -5.95 -22.08
CA VAL A 171 6.27 -6.82 -20.92
C VAL A 171 4.98 -7.58 -21.11
N LYS A 172 5.02 -8.91 -21.02
CA LYS A 172 3.82 -9.72 -21.27
C LYS A 172 3.76 -11.00 -20.45
N ASN A 173 2.54 -11.53 -20.31
CA ASN A 173 2.26 -12.86 -19.75
C ASN A 173 2.86 -13.03 -18.33
N LEU A 174 2.71 -12.03 -17.47
CA LEU A 174 3.36 -11.95 -16.17
C LEU A 174 2.36 -11.69 -15.05
N VAL A 175 2.53 -12.39 -13.94
CA VAL A 175 1.86 -12.05 -12.67
C VAL A 175 2.88 -11.45 -11.72
N VAL A 176 2.56 -10.29 -11.10
CA VAL A 176 3.41 -9.65 -10.08
C VAL A 176 2.63 -9.50 -8.79
N LYS A 177 3.25 -9.88 -7.66
CA LYS A 177 2.67 -9.77 -6.32
C LYS A 177 3.65 -9.10 -5.35
N GLY A 178 3.11 -8.27 -4.45
CA GLY A 178 3.92 -7.61 -3.43
C GLY A 178 3.47 -6.20 -3.10
N SER A 179 4.42 -5.33 -2.78
CA SER A 179 4.14 -3.93 -2.42
C SER A 179 5.15 -2.96 -2.99
N VAL A 180 4.67 -1.79 -3.40
CA VAL A 180 5.47 -0.64 -3.85
C VAL A 180 5.09 0.57 -3.01
N ASN A 181 5.95 0.95 -2.09
CA ASN A 181 5.80 2.16 -1.28
C ASN A 181 6.79 3.23 -1.77
N ALA A 182 6.34 4.06 -2.69
CA ALA A 182 7.14 5.05 -3.37
C ALA A 182 7.13 6.39 -2.63
N SER A 183 7.81 6.47 -1.47
CA SER A 183 7.77 7.66 -0.59
C SER A 183 8.30 8.96 -1.22
N LYS A 184 9.03 8.89 -2.33
CA LYS A 184 9.61 10.07 -2.99
C LYS A 184 9.51 10.04 -4.51
N CYS A 185 8.91 9.01 -5.08
CA CYS A 185 8.75 8.85 -6.52
C CYS A 185 7.53 9.63 -7.03
N GLU A 186 7.61 10.08 -8.27
CA GLU A 186 6.50 10.75 -8.95
C GLU A 186 5.52 9.73 -9.53
N GLY A 187 6.00 8.59 -10.05
CA GLY A 187 5.17 7.53 -10.63
C GLY A 187 5.42 6.18 -9.97
N ALA A 188 4.36 5.52 -9.55
CA ALA A 188 4.41 4.18 -8.97
C ALA A 188 3.36 3.26 -9.59
N GLY A 189 3.78 2.06 -9.99
CA GLY A 189 2.89 1.04 -10.54
C GLY A 189 3.34 -0.37 -10.18
N GLY A 190 2.42 -1.32 -10.20
CA GLY A 190 2.78 -2.71 -9.86
C GLY A 190 3.72 -3.35 -10.90
N ILE A 191 3.52 -3.05 -12.19
CA ILE A 191 4.39 -3.52 -13.26
C ILE A 191 5.43 -2.47 -13.62
N ALA A 192 5.01 -1.23 -13.88
CA ALA A 192 5.93 -0.18 -14.30
C ALA A 192 5.65 1.16 -13.61
N GLY A 193 6.70 1.86 -13.21
CA GLY A 193 6.57 3.24 -12.75
C GLY A 193 6.17 4.17 -13.90
N TRP A 194 6.80 4.00 -15.08
CA TRP A 194 6.45 4.69 -16.33
C TRP A 194 6.51 3.71 -17.50
N ALA A 195 5.42 3.59 -18.24
CA ALA A 195 5.29 2.80 -19.45
C ALA A 195 5.29 3.72 -20.68
N ASP A 196 6.40 3.79 -21.43
CA ASP A 196 6.52 4.32 -22.79
C ASP A 196 6.49 3.19 -23.82
N GLY A 197 6.41 1.93 -23.40
CA GLY A 197 6.32 0.71 -24.18
C GLY A 197 4.99 -0.02 -24.02
N THR A 198 5.01 -1.32 -24.27
CA THR A 198 3.85 -2.21 -24.27
C THR A 198 3.80 -3.07 -23.01
N ILE A 199 2.64 -3.12 -22.34
CA ILE A 199 2.34 -4.06 -21.27
C ILE A 199 1.06 -4.82 -21.64
N ILE A 200 1.13 -6.13 -21.81
CA ILE A 200 -0.02 -6.94 -22.22
C ILE A 200 -0.11 -8.26 -21.46
N ASN A 201 -1.35 -8.73 -21.26
CA ASN A 201 -1.62 -10.04 -20.64
C ASN A 201 -1.01 -10.18 -19.24
N CYS A 202 -0.94 -9.10 -18.47
CA CYS A 202 -0.30 -9.09 -17.17
C CYS A 202 -1.33 -8.96 -16.04
N VAL A 203 -0.99 -9.52 -14.89
CA VAL A 203 -1.76 -9.36 -13.65
C VAL A 203 -0.86 -8.68 -12.61
N SER A 204 -1.35 -7.61 -12.01
CA SER A 204 -0.72 -6.96 -10.88
C SER A 204 -1.57 -7.17 -9.63
N ASP A 205 -1.02 -7.89 -8.67
CA ASP A 205 -1.56 -8.09 -7.32
C ASP A 205 -0.60 -7.41 -6.34
N VAL A 206 -0.40 -6.11 -6.54
CA VAL A 206 0.60 -5.28 -5.86
C VAL A 206 -0.09 -4.11 -5.18
N ASP A 207 0.12 -3.97 -3.88
CA ASP A 207 -0.26 -2.77 -3.17
C ASP A 207 0.69 -1.63 -3.55
N VAL A 208 0.15 -0.52 -4.06
CA VAL A 208 0.97 0.60 -4.54
C VAL A 208 0.61 1.87 -3.78
N SER A 209 1.61 2.47 -3.16
CA SER A 209 1.45 3.76 -2.48
C SER A 209 2.51 4.76 -2.92
N ALA A 210 2.14 6.03 -3.00
CA ALA A 210 3.05 7.14 -3.22
C ALA A 210 2.77 8.25 -2.21
N THR A 211 3.79 8.62 -1.45
CA THR A 211 3.70 9.65 -0.41
C THR A 211 4.50 10.90 -0.76
N SER A 212 4.68 11.19 -2.04
CA SER A 212 5.39 12.40 -2.50
C SER A 212 4.61 13.66 -2.14
N GLU A 213 5.26 14.62 -1.50
CA GLU A 213 4.64 15.91 -1.12
C GLU A 213 4.18 16.77 -2.32
N LYS A 214 4.74 16.56 -3.50
CA LYS A 214 4.46 17.38 -4.67
C LYS A 214 3.58 16.67 -5.70
N ARG A 215 3.95 15.49 -6.11
CA ARG A 215 3.26 14.73 -7.15
C ARG A 215 3.31 13.25 -6.83
N GLY A 216 2.19 12.58 -6.93
CA GLY A 216 2.09 11.14 -6.76
C GLY A 216 1.14 10.57 -7.81
N TYR A 217 1.66 9.76 -8.73
CA TYR A 217 0.89 9.08 -9.76
C TYR A 217 0.91 7.58 -9.47
N VAL A 218 -0.20 7.07 -8.98
CA VAL A 218 -0.32 5.66 -8.57
C VAL A 218 -1.23 4.92 -9.52
N GLY A 219 -0.74 3.82 -10.09
CA GLY A 219 -1.54 2.94 -10.95
C GLY A 219 -1.34 1.47 -10.62
N GLY A 220 -2.38 0.67 -10.76
CA GLY A 220 -2.29 -0.77 -10.49
C GLY A 220 -1.33 -1.48 -11.46
N ILE A 221 -1.26 -1.03 -12.71
CA ILE A 221 -0.32 -1.53 -13.73
C ILE A 221 0.83 -0.54 -13.90
N ALA A 222 0.53 0.74 -14.17
CA ALA A 222 1.56 1.75 -14.40
C ALA A 222 1.23 3.06 -13.70
N GLY A 223 2.22 3.67 -13.04
CA GLY A 223 2.09 5.00 -12.46
C GLY A 223 1.84 6.06 -13.53
N LEU A 224 2.66 6.03 -14.57
CA LEU A 224 2.59 6.89 -15.73
C LEU A 224 2.48 6.07 -17.02
N ASN A 225 1.64 6.53 -17.96
CA ASN A 225 1.57 6.00 -19.31
C ASN A 225 1.68 7.14 -20.32
N GLY A 226 2.47 6.95 -21.36
CA GLY A 226 2.60 7.91 -22.45
C GLY A 226 4.01 8.03 -22.98
N ALA A 227 4.10 8.34 -24.27
CA ALA A 227 5.35 8.59 -24.98
C ALA A 227 6.04 9.87 -24.50
N VAL A 228 7.36 9.91 -24.55
CA VAL A 228 8.13 11.11 -24.20
C VAL A 228 8.08 12.17 -25.29
N ASN A 229 7.68 11.82 -26.51
CA ASN A 229 7.44 12.76 -27.61
C ASN A 229 6.47 12.18 -28.65
N ALA A 230 5.87 13.05 -29.47
CA ALA A 230 4.84 12.70 -30.44
C ALA A 230 5.32 11.83 -31.65
N SER A 231 6.63 11.69 -31.86
CA SER A 231 7.16 10.90 -32.98
C SER A 231 7.42 9.43 -32.63
N ARG A 232 7.21 9.03 -31.35
CA ARG A 232 7.34 7.64 -30.90
C ARG A 232 6.06 6.84 -31.14
N PRO A 233 6.15 5.52 -31.26
CA PRO A 233 4.97 4.65 -31.21
C PRO A 233 4.11 4.92 -29.98
N THR A 234 2.82 4.72 -30.10
CA THR A 234 1.87 4.88 -29.00
C THR A 234 2.07 3.75 -27.97
N PRO A 235 2.40 4.05 -26.71
CA PRO A 235 2.47 3.05 -25.64
C PRO A 235 1.12 2.33 -25.48
N LEU A 236 1.17 1.05 -25.15
CA LEU A 236 -0.02 0.22 -25.02
C LEU A 236 -0.06 -0.50 -23.67
N ILE A 237 -1.18 -0.36 -22.95
CA ILE A 237 -1.52 -1.23 -21.82
C ILE A 237 -2.82 -1.95 -22.16
N ALA A 238 -2.77 -3.27 -22.37
CA ALA A 238 -3.94 -4.02 -22.81
C ALA A 238 -4.02 -5.41 -22.18
N ASN A 239 -5.25 -5.89 -22.00
CA ASN A 239 -5.57 -7.20 -21.43
C ASN A 239 -4.86 -7.47 -20.12
N CYS A 240 -4.84 -6.43 -19.24
CA CYS A 240 -4.23 -6.50 -17.92
C CYS A 240 -5.27 -6.46 -16.80
N VAL A 241 -4.93 -7.04 -15.65
CA VAL A 241 -5.79 -7.08 -14.47
C VAL A 241 -5.01 -6.50 -13.27
N ALA A 242 -5.60 -5.55 -12.56
CA ALA A 242 -5.04 -5.00 -11.34
C ALA A 242 -5.93 -5.29 -10.13
N ARG A 243 -5.33 -5.67 -8.98
CA ARG A 243 -6.04 -6.13 -7.77
C ARG A 243 -5.57 -5.50 -6.47
N GLY A 244 -4.41 -4.85 -6.43
CA GLY A 244 -3.83 -4.30 -5.20
C GLY A 244 -4.53 -3.03 -4.70
N ASN A 245 -4.25 -2.65 -3.47
CA ASN A 245 -4.63 -1.37 -2.90
C ASN A 245 -3.78 -0.24 -3.48
N LEU A 246 -4.43 0.85 -3.88
CA LEU A 246 -3.77 1.98 -4.54
C LEU A 246 -3.99 3.25 -3.73
N ASN A 247 -2.88 3.88 -3.29
CA ASN A 247 -2.95 5.04 -2.41
C ASN A 247 -1.96 6.13 -2.82
N SER A 248 -2.47 7.31 -3.19
CA SER A 248 -1.67 8.50 -3.51
C SER A 248 -2.01 9.65 -2.57
N VAL A 249 -1.44 9.62 -1.36
CA VAL A 249 -1.64 10.63 -0.30
C VAL A 249 -0.29 10.84 0.40
N PRO A 250 0.18 12.07 0.72
CA PRO A 250 -0.51 13.35 0.81
C PRO A 250 -0.16 14.41 -0.26
N GLY A 251 0.12 14.14 -1.48
CA GLY A 251 0.61 15.13 -2.46
C GLY A 251 -0.42 16.19 -2.91
N SER A 252 0.05 17.40 -3.26
CA SER A 252 -0.79 18.46 -3.84
C SER A 252 -1.33 18.11 -5.22
N PHE A 253 -0.59 17.28 -5.97
CA PHE A 253 -0.97 16.72 -7.25
C PHE A 253 -0.91 15.20 -7.15
N SER A 254 -1.94 14.62 -6.53
CA SER A 254 -2.02 13.19 -6.31
C SER A 254 -3.14 12.56 -7.14
N TYR A 255 -2.76 11.54 -7.91
CA TYR A 255 -3.66 10.85 -8.83
C TYR A 255 -3.56 9.35 -8.61
N ALA A 256 -4.70 8.68 -8.53
CA ALA A 256 -4.74 7.23 -8.43
C ALA A 256 -5.68 6.64 -9.49
N GLY A 257 -5.24 5.65 -10.22
CA GLY A 257 -6.06 4.94 -11.19
C GLY A 257 -5.93 3.44 -11.07
N GLY A 258 -7.04 2.72 -11.17
CA GLY A 258 -7.03 1.27 -11.05
C GLY A 258 -6.06 0.57 -12.00
N ILE A 259 -5.82 1.15 -13.16
CA ILE A 259 -4.83 0.69 -14.15
C ILE A 259 -3.67 1.67 -14.29
N VAL A 260 -3.96 2.96 -14.53
CA VAL A 260 -2.95 4.00 -14.77
C VAL A 260 -3.18 5.21 -13.89
N GLY A 261 -2.16 5.66 -13.16
CA GLY A 261 -2.23 6.84 -12.31
C GLY A 261 -2.42 8.13 -13.11
N PHE A 262 -1.57 8.35 -14.09
CA PHE A 262 -1.58 9.58 -14.90
C PHE A 262 -1.06 9.34 -16.32
N SER A 263 -1.59 10.07 -17.28
CA SER A 263 -1.07 10.06 -18.65
C SER A 263 -0.28 11.32 -18.96
N ASN A 264 0.83 11.15 -19.66
CA ASN A 264 1.62 12.22 -20.21
C ASN A 264 0.91 12.84 -21.45
N TRP A 265 1.34 14.04 -21.88
CA TRP A 265 0.81 14.79 -23.05
C TRP A 265 0.87 14.04 -24.39
N TYR A 266 1.70 12.99 -24.49
CA TYR A 266 1.92 12.24 -25.72
C TYR A 266 1.34 10.83 -25.58
N HIS A 267 0.13 10.69 -26.01
CA HIS A 267 -0.65 9.50 -26.37
C HIS A 267 -0.21 8.14 -25.81
N GLY A 268 -0.98 7.58 -24.88
CA GLY A 268 -0.96 6.16 -24.54
C GLY A 268 -2.29 5.51 -24.83
N GLU A 269 -2.30 4.24 -25.20
CA GLU A 269 -3.48 3.42 -25.41
C GLU A 269 -3.70 2.52 -24.20
N VAL A 270 -4.91 2.59 -23.57
CA VAL A 270 -5.28 1.78 -22.41
C VAL A 270 -6.61 1.12 -22.70
N ARG A 271 -6.62 -0.22 -22.91
CA ARG A 271 -7.82 -0.92 -23.37
C ARG A 271 -7.88 -2.38 -22.95
N ASN A 272 -9.09 -2.90 -22.89
CA ASN A 272 -9.36 -4.28 -22.49
C ASN A 272 -8.70 -4.62 -21.13
N ASN A 273 -8.71 -3.69 -20.18
CA ASN A 273 -8.17 -3.92 -18.85
C ASN A 273 -9.30 -4.01 -17.81
N VAL A 274 -9.01 -4.70 -16.72
CA VAL A 274 -9.91 -4.83 -15.59
C VAL A 274 -9.21 -4.38 -14.31
N ALA A 275 -9.78 -3.38 -13.64
CA ALA A 275 -9.38 -3.00 -12.30
C ALA A 275 -10.33 -3.62 -11.28
N MET A 276 -9.77 -4.39 -10.35
CA MET A 276 -10.46 -5.10 -9.26
C MET A 276 -9.85 -4.71 -7.91
N CYS A 277 -9.47 -3.45 -7.77
CA CYS A 277 -8.73 -2.95 -6.61
C CYS A 277 -9.66 -2.81 -5.40
N PRO A 278 -9.28 -3.30 -4.21
CA PRO A 278 -10.04 -3.06 -2.98
C PRO A 278 -10.15 -1.56 -2.69
N SER A 279 -9.09 -0.80 -2.98
CA SER A 279 -9.13 0.65 -2.83
C SER A 279 -8.31 1.38 -3.90
N VAL A 280 -8.84 2.52 -4.36
CA VAL A 280 -8.17 3.50 -5.23
C VAL A 280 -8.37 4.88 -4.59
N VAL A 281 -7.35 5.38 -3.92
CA VAL A 281 -7.46 6.58 -3.09
C VAL A 281 -6.42 7.61 -3.50
N ALA A 282 -6.85 8.87 -3.66
CA ALA A 282 -5.97 10.02 -3.88
C ALA A 282 -6.52 11.27 -3.19
N ASN A 283 -5.67 12.29 -3.01
CA ASN A 283 -6.16 13.58 -2.55
C ASN A 283 -6.86 14.38 -3.64
N MET A 284 -6.32 14.38 -4.85
CA MET A 284 -6.84 15.19 -5.94
C MET A 284 -7.84 14.42 -6.80
N ASP A 285 -7.38 13.46 -7.59
CA ASP A 285 -8.22 12.74 -8.53
C ASP A 285 -8.03 11.23 -8.46
N ALA A 286 -9.13 10.48 -8.39
CA ALA A 286 -9.11 9.03 -8.46
C ALA A 286 -10.12 8.50 -9.48
N GLY A 287 -9.71 7.51 -10.26
CA GLY A 287 -10.57 6.83 -11.20
C GLY A 287 -10.43 5.31 -11.15
N GLY A 288 -11.52 4.62 -11.41
CA GLY A 288 -11.52 3.16 -11.41
C GLY A 288 -10.55 2.54 -12.43
N ILE A 289 -10.22 3.27 -13.49
CA ILE A 289 -9.22 2.89 -14.50
C ILE A 289 -8.08 3.91 -14.54
N PHE A 290 -8.41 5.21 -14.63
CA PHE A 290 -7.47 6.29 -14.85
C PHE A 290 -7.58 7.37 -13.77
N GLY A 291 -6.49 7.74 -13.12
CA GLY A 291 -6.48 8.76 -12.07
C GLY A 291 -6.72 10.15 -12.64
N GLY A 292 -5.86 10.64 -13.51
CA GLY A 292 -5.96 11.96 -14.10
C GLY A 292 -5.33 12.06 -15.47
N PHE A 293 -5.74 13.07 -16.22
CA PHE A 293 -5.32 13.40 -17.56
C PHE A 293 -5.33 12.18 -18.51
N ASN A 294 -6.48 11.91 -19.12
CA ASN A 294 -6.64 10.78 -20.02
C ASN A 294 -6.04 11.06 -21.38
N SER A 295 -5.16 10.19 -21.85
CA SER A 295 -4.64 10.21 -23.20
C SER A 295 -5.64 9.64 -24.22
N TYR A 296 -5.36 9.81 -25.47
CA TYR A 296 -6.23 9.74 -26.65
C TYR A 296 -7.09 8.49 -26.80
N VAL A 297 -6.74 7.33 -26.26
CA VAL A 297 -7.53 6.11 -26.43
C VAL A 297 -7.60 5.30 -25.15
N THR A 298 -8.68 5.54 -24.40
CA THR A 298 -9.09 4.65 -23.31
C THR A 298 -10.38 3.98 -23.74
N ALA A 299 -10.36 2.69 -24.00
CA ALA A 299 -11.53 1.97 -24.48
C ALA A 299 -11.62 0.56 -23.92
N ASP A 300 -12.86 0.05 -23.89
CA ASP A 300 -13.10 -1.36 -23.58
C ASP A 300 -12.58 -1.79 -22.22
N ASN A 301 -12.59 -0.90 -21.20
CA ASN A 301 -12.11 -1.21 -19.86
C ASN A 301 -13.27 -1.39 -18.88
N VAL A 302 -13.03 -2.19 -17.84
CA VAL A 302 -14.01 -2.42 -16.77
C VAL A 302 -13.38 -2.19 -15.40
N SER A 303 -14.07 -1.41 -14.57
CA SER A 303 -13.72 -1.22 -13.16
C SER A 303 -14.71 -1.91 -12.25
N VAL A 304 -14.23 -2.78 -11.38
CA VAL A 304 -14.97 -3.40 -10.27
C VAL A 304 -14.28 -3.10 -8.93
N CYS A 305 -13.64 -1.93 -8.82
CA CYS A 305 -13.00 -1.49 -7.59
C CYS A 305 -14.03 -1.31 -6.48
N GLU A 306 -13.70 -1.71 -5.24
CA GLU A 306 -14.62 -1.63 -4.11
C GLU A 306 -14.73 -0.21 -3.56
N LEU A 307 -13.64 0.54 -3.56
CA LEU A 307 -13.56 1.94 -3.14
C LEU A 307 -12.80 2.78 -4.16
N VAL A 308 -13.39 3.88 -4.65
CA VAL A 308 -12.69 4.93 -5.40
C VAL A 308 -12.96 6.26 -4.71
N LYS A 309 -11.92 6.90 -4.16
CA LYS A 309 -12.07 8.10 -3.30
C LYS A 309 -11.00 9.14 -3.60
N ALA A 310 -11.45 10.38 -3.89
CA ALA A 310 -10.61 11.57 -4.02
C ALA A 310 -11.47 12.83 -3.92
N SER A 311 -10.86 14.02 -4.07
CA SER A 311 -11.62 15.28 -4.25
C SER A 311 -12.48 15.22 -5.52
N LEU A 312 -11.91 14.66 -6.61
CA LEU A 312 -12.65 14.29 -7.82
C LEU A 312 -12.51 12.79 -8.03
N ALA A 313 -13.62 12.06 -7.94
CA ALA A 313 -13.64 10.61 -8.11
C ALA A 313 -14.58 10.22 -9.25
N GLY A 314 -14.13 9.31 -10.11
CA GLY A 314 -14.90 8.78 -11.23
C GLY A 314 -14.89 7.26 -11.31
N GLY A 315 -15.96 6.66 -11.83
CA GLY A 315 -16.04 5.23 -12.03
C GLY A 315 -14.97 4.69 -12.97
N ILE A 316 -14.57 5.50 -13.96
CA ILE A 316 -13.54 5.20 -14.95
C ILE A 316 -12.39 6.19 -14.83
N VAL A 317 -12.66 7.50 -14.90
CA VAL A 317 -11.64 8.56 -14.92
C VAL A 317 -11.89 9.56 -13.80
N GLY A 318 -10.86 9.89 -13.02
CA GLY A 318 -10.94 10.83 -11.91
C GLY A 318 -11.20 12.26 -12.37
N ALA A 319 -10.39 12.81 -13.27
CA ALA A 319 -10.56 14.15 -13.83
C ALA A 319 -10.03 14.28 -15.26
N TYR A 320 -10.64 15.23 -16.02
CA TYR A 320 -10.23 15.66 -17.38
C TYR A 320 -9.98 14.50 -18.36
N GLY A 321 -10.99 13.66 -18.58
CA GLY A 321 -10.92 12.62 -19.61
C GLY A 321 -11.25 13.17 -21.00
N PHE A 322 -10.36 12.95 -21.98
CA PHE A 322 -10.65 13.14 -23.38
C PHE A 322 -10.82 11.79 -24.05
N GLY A 323 -12.03 11.47 -24.49
CA GLY A 323 -12.26 10.41 -25.45
C GLY A 323 -12.10 8.98 -24.94
N TYR A 324 -12.67 8.61 -23.79
CA TYR A 324 -12.82 7.20 -23.46
C TYR A 324 -14.16 6.63 -23.93
N GLN A 325 -14.17 5.38 -24.34
CA GLN A 325 -15.29 4.75 -24.99
C GLN A 325 -15.50 3.32 -24.50
N ASN A 326 -16.78 2.91 -24.46
CA ASN A 326 -17.17 1.53 -24.18
C ASN A 326 -16.55 0.98 -22.87
N CYS A 327 -16.48 1.84 -21.83
CA CYS A 327 -15.98 1.52 -20.52
C CYS A 327 -17.12 1.37 -19.52
N TYR A 328 -16.99 0.44 -18.56
CA TYR A 328 -18.04 0.13 -17.61
C TYR A 328 -17.48 0.09 -16.20
N TRP A 329 -18.28 0.47 -15.21
CA TRP A 329 -17.92 0.29 -13.80
C TRP A 329 -19.08 -0.25 -12.99
N LEU A 330 -18.72 -1.10 -12.02
CA LEU A 330 -19.67 -1.70 -11.09
C LEU A 330 -19.86 -0.77 -9.90
N LYS A 331 -21.13 -0.55 -9.50
CA LYS A 331 -21.49 0.16 -8.28
C LYS A 331 -22.44 -0.69 -7.46
N GLU A 332 -21.90 -1.51 -6.59
CA GLU A 332 -22.69 -2.35 -5.67
C GLU A 332 -22.93 -1.68 -4.32
N ASN A 333 -22.08 -0.73 -3.92
CA ASN A 333 -22.16 -0.07 -2.62
C ASN A 333 -21.96 1.46 -2.72
N LYS A 334 -22.13 2.16 -1.59
CA LYS A 334 -21.99 3.61 -1.49
C LYS A 334 -20.57 4.16 -1.64
N ASN A 335 -19.54 3.32 -1.52
CA ASN A 335 -18.14 3.72 -1.57
C ASN A 335 -17.62 3.86 -3.01
N GLN A 336 -18.45 3.53 -3.98
CA GLN A 336 -18.12 3.64 -5.39
C GLN A 336 -18.78 4.88 -5.99
N PRO A 337 -18.12 5.60 -6.92
CA PRO A 337 -18.70 6.76 -7.59
C PRO A 337 -20.00 6.39 -8.32
N SER A 338 -21.01 7.27 -8.20
CA SER A 338 -22.24 7.19 -8.99
C SER A 338 -22.15 7.99 -10.28
N VAL A 339 -21.07 8.74 -10.42
CA VAL A 339 -20.79 9.59 -11.58
C VAL A 339 -19.42 9.27 -12.13
N ASP A 340 -19.19 9.69 -13.35
CA ASP A 340 -17.88 9.67 -13.97
C ASP A 340 -17.54 11.09 -14.43
N ASN A 341 -16.38 11.58 -14.04
CA ASN A 341 -15.94 12.95 -14.38
C ASN A 341 -15.45 13.06 -15.83
N GLY A 342 -15.60 12.02 -16.62
CA GLY A 342 -15.35 11.99 -18.03
C GLY A 342 -16.50 12.59 -18.85
N ILE A 343 -16.21 12.99 -20.06
CA ILE A 343 -17.06 13.92 -20.84
C ILE A 343 -18.12 13.23 -21.70
N ASP A 344 -18.05 11.96 -22.01
CA ASP A 344 -19.06 11.31 -22.85
C ASP A 344 -19.64 10.04 -22.25
N MET A 345 -20.79 10.18 -21.59
CA MET A 345 -21.55 9.09 -20.97
C MET A 345 -22.39 8.27 -21.97
N LYS A 346 -22.39 8.59 -23.25
CA LYS A 346 -23.31 7.97 -24.22
C LYS A 346 -22.97 6.52 -24.53
N THR A 347 -21.69 6.15 -24.38
CA THR A 347 -21.21 4.81 -24.68
C THR A 347 -20.65 4.08 -23.46
N ASN A 348 -20.68 4.72 -22.29
CA ASN A 348 -20.15 4.18 -21.04
C ASN A 348 -21.27 3.83 -20.08
N GLY A 349 -21.07 2.85 -19.19
CA GLY A 349 -22.15 2.34 -18.37
C GLY A 349 -21.82 2.12 -16.90
N LEU A 350 -22.60 2.76 -16.03
CA LEU A 350 -22.75 2.34 -14.65
C LEU A 350 -23.56 1.03 -14.61
N ILE A 351 -22.97 0.00 -14.03
CA ILE A 351 -23.59 -1.31 -13.84
C ILE A 351 -23.82 -1.53 -12.34
N THR A 352 -24.98 -2.04 -11.98
CA THR A 352 -25.34 -2.35 -10.58
C THR A 352 -25.44 -3.85 -10.29
N ASP A 353 -25.30 -4.68 -11.32
CA ASP A 353 -25.28 -6.15 -11.22
C ASP A 353 -24.04 -6.67 -11.96
N GLY A 354 -23.09 -7.25 -11.23
CA GLY A 354 -21.83 -7.73 -11.77
C GLY A 354 -21.98 -8.77 -12.89
N SER A 355 -23.11 -9.52 -12.92
CA SER A 355 -23.39 -10.49 -14.00
C SER A 355 -23.68 -9.86 -15.36
N LEU A 356 -24.01 -8.57 -15.38
CA LEU A 356 -24.26 -7.78 -16.60
C LEU A 356 -22.99 -7.13 -17.17
N LEU A 357 -21.88 -7.20 -16.43
CA LEU A 357 -20.58 -6.68 -16.93
C LEU A 357 -20.13 -7.47 -18.15
N PRO A 358 -19.57 -6.81 -19.16
CA PRO A 358 -18.93 -7.51 -20.27
C PRO A 358 -17.61 -8.13 -19.85
N VAL A 359 -17.28 -9.30 -20.40
CA VAL A 359 -15.94 -9.86 -20.28
C VAL A 359 -14.98 -9.02 -21.12
N THR A 360 -13.91 -8.57 -20.51
CA THR A 360 -13.04 -7.57 -21.13
C THR A 360 -11.58 -8.01 -21.22
N ALA A 361 -11.09 -8.82 -20.28
CA ALA A 361 -9.73 -9.35 -20.30
C ALA A 361 -9.73 -10.87 -20.10
N ALA A 362 -8.69 -11.55 -20.60
CA ALA A 362 -8.43 -12.95 -20.34
C ALA A 362 -6.92 -13.17 -20.18
N VAL A 363 -6.52 -13.90 -19.15
CA VAL A 363 -5.12 -14.23 -18.86
C VAL A 363 -4.99 -15.70 -18.49
N LEU A 364 -3.78 -16.27 -18.55
CA LEU A 364 -3.54 -17.63 -18.10
C LEU A 364 -3.33 -17.68 -16.57
N GLU A 365 -3.82 -18.75 -15.95
CA GLU A 365 -3.61 -19.01 -14.53
C GLU A 365 -2.17 -19.48 -14.30
N SER A 366 -1.38 -18.71 -13.53
CA SER A 366 0.05 -18.96 -13.35
C SER A 366 0.35 -20.29 -12.68
N SER A 367 -0.50 -20.77 -11.78
CA SER A 367 -0.32 -22.07 -11.11
C SER A 367 -0.25 -23.28 -12.07
N CYS A 368 -0.68 -23.11 -13.32
CA CYS A 368 -0.62 -24.14 -14.35
C CYS A 368 0.79 -24.37 -14.92
N PHE A 369 1.71 -23.40 -14.74
CA PHE A 369 3.01 -23.40 -15.42
C PHE A 369 4.17 -23.97 -14.59
N LYS A 370 3.88 -24.78 -13.58
CA LYS A 370 4.91 -25.56 -12.87
C LYS A 370 5.55 -26.59 -13.82
N THR A 371 6.82 -26.90 -13.58
CA THR A 371 7.55 -27.93 -14.35
C THR A 371 6.79 -29.24 -14.46
N ILE A 372 6.76 -29.84 -15.61
CA ILE A 372 6.05 -31.10 -15.93
C ILE A 372 7.05 -32.17 -16.40
N LYS A 373 6.81 -33.45 -16.04
CA LYS A 373 7.61 -34.58 -16.48
C LYS A 373 7.14 -35.10 -17.83
N PRO A 374 8.04 -35.71 -18.65
CA PRO A 374 7.62 -36.43 -19.84
C PRO A 374 6.56 -37.48 -19.52
N GLY A 375 5.48 -37.47 -20.30
CA GLY A 375 4.34 -38.38 -20.12
C GLY A 375 3.28 -37.89 -19.11
N GLU A 376 3.57 -36.87 -18.34
CA GLU A 376 2.62 -36.22 -17.39
C GLU A 376 1.61 -35.37 -18.13
N GLU A 377 0.39 -35.30 -17.58
CA GLU A 377 -0.69 -34.44 -18.08
C GLU A 377 -0.85 -33.21 -17.19
N ARG A 378 -1.18 -32.06 -17.83
CA ARG A 378 -1.41 -30.78 -17.14
C ARG A 378 -2.64 -30.09 -17.72
N GLU A 379 -3.44 -29.52 -16.81
CA GLU A 379 -4.51 -28.58 -17.17
C GLU A 379 -3.96 -27.17 -17.20
N ILE A 380 -4.22 -26.46 -18.29
CA ILE A 380 -3.91 -25.04 -18.47
C ILE A 380 -5.22 -24.28 -18.55
N LYS A 381 -5.36 -23.25 -17.73
CA LYS A 381 -6.62 -22.51 -17.60
C LYS A 381 -6.47 -21.07 -18.08
N ALA A 382 -7.41 -20.65 -18.93
CA ALA A 382 -7.64 -19.25 -19.25
C ALA A 382 -8.73 -18.69 -18.33
N VAL A 383 -8.42 -17.64 -17.61
CA VAL A 383 -9.33 -16.96 -16.68
C VAL A 383 -9.78 -15.66 -17.31
N SER A 384 -11.08 -15.48 -17.44
CA SER A 384 -11.70 -14.28 -18.01
C SER A 384 -12.15 -13.32 -16.92
N TYR A 385 -12.07 -12.03 -17.18
CA TYR A 385 -12.36 -10.96 -16.22
C TYR A 385 -13.33 -9.92 -16.79
N PRO A 386 -14.16 -9.29 -15.92
CA PRO A 386 -14.34 -9.57 -14.49
C PRO A 386 -14.87 -10.98 -14.21
N LEU A 387 -14.57 -11.54 -13.03
CA LEU A 387 -14.95 -12.93 -12.69
C LEU A 387 -16.47 -13.15 -12.66
N ALA A 388 -17.24 -12.11 -12.30
CA ALA A 388 -18.71 -12.17 -12.26
C ALA A 388 -19.36 -12.11 -13.66
N ALA A 389 -18.61 -11.72 -14.69
CA ALA A 389 -19.15 -11.54 -16.03
C ALA A 389 -19.48 -12.89 -16.71
N ASN A 390 -20.50 -12.88 -17.57
CA ASN A 390 -20.90 -14.07 -18.31
C ASN A 390 -19.95 -14.38 -19.46
N ALA A 391 -19.10 -15.39 -19.31
CA ALA A 391 -18.11 -15.82 -20.28
C ALA A 391 -18.64 -16.79 -21.36
N SER A 392 -19.96 -17.09 -21.40
CA SER A 392 -20.56 -18.09 -22.30
C SER A 392 -20.40 -17.79 -23.80
N LYS A 393 -20.11 -16.55 -24.16
CA LYS A 393 -19.91 -16.12 -25.56
C LYS A 393 -18.47 -16.16 -26.01
N LEU A 394 -17.52 -16.44 -25.09
CA LEU A 394 -16.10 -16.49 -25.44
C LEU A 394 -15.80 -17.76 -26.24
N LYS A 395 -14.88 -17.60 -27.20
CA LYS A 395 -14.31 -18.70 -27.95
C LYS A 395 -12.84 -18.82 -27.65
N TYR A 396 -12.37 -20.04 -27.48
CA TYR A 396 -11.00 -20.35 -27.12
C TYR A 396 -10.35 -21.18 -28.21
N THR A 397 -9.25 -20.71 -28.76
CA THR A 397 -8.46 -21.47 -29.73
C THR A 397 -7.04 -21.66 -29.17
N TRP A 398 -6.74 -22.86 -28.72
CA TRP A 398 -5.45 -23.17 -28.12
C TRP A 398 -4.43 -23.58 -29.18
N THR A 399 -3.22 -23.10 -29.02
CA THR A 399 -2.05 -23.48 -29.82
C THR A 399 -0.95 -23.93 -28.87
N VAL A 400 -0.34 -25.05 -29.16
CA VAL A 400 0.78 -25.61 -28.38
C VAL A 400 1.95 -25.95 -29.30
N ASP A 401 3.15 -25.99 -28.73
CA ASP A 401 4.33 -26.56 -29.40
C ASP A 401 4.10 -28.05 -29.59
N SER A 402 3.62 -28.42 -30.79
CA SER A 402 3.21 -29.79 -31.13
C SER A 402 4.37 -30.78 -31.15
N GLU A 403 5.64 -30.34 -31.18
CA GLU A 403 6.78 -31.23 -31.06
C GLU A 403 7.00 -31.70 -29.62
N LYS A 404 6.56 -30.89 -28.64
CA LYS A 404 6.79 -31.07 -27.20
C LYS A 404 5.53 -31.44 -26.41
N LEU A 405 4.35 -31.05 -26.88
CA LEU A 405 3.08 -31.30 -26.22
C LEU A 405 2.06 -31.94 -27.16
N ASP A 406 1.23 -32.84 -26.60
CA ASP A 406 0.00 -33.32 -27.22
C ASP A 406 -1.20 -32.64 -26.54
N ILE A 407 -2.19 -32.20 -27.30
CA ILE A 407 -3.48 -31.78 -26.76
C ILE A 407 -4.29 -33.05 -26.48
N VAL A 408 -4.60 -33.29 -25.20
CA VAL A 408 -5.41 -34.44 -24.76
C VAL A 408 -6.91 -34.10 -24.89
N SER A 409 -7.30 -32.89 -24.46
CA SER A 409 -8.69 -32.42 -24.51
C SER A 409 -8.77 -30.90 -24.27
N GLY A 410 -9.96 -30.34 -24.39
CA GLY A 410 -10.25 -28.97 -23.97
C GLY A 410 -10.10 -27.93 -25.07
N GLN A 411 -9.78 -28.30 -26.30
CA GLN A 411 -9.82 -27.36 -27.42
C GLN A 411 -11.22 -26.74 -27.56
N GLY A 412 -11.29 -25.40 -27.67
CA GLY A 412 -12.55 -24.68 -27.72
C GLY A 412 -13.11 -24.31 -26.34
N THR A 413 -12.50 -24.69 -25.23
CA THR A 413 -12.92 -24.37 -23.86
C THR A 413 -11.87 -23.53 -23.13
N SER A 414 -12.23 -22.98 -21.98
CA SER A 414 -11.30 -22.22 -21.14
C SER A 414 -10.23 -23.06 -20.44
N VAL A 415 -10.33 -24.40 -20.51
CA VAL A 415 -9.37 -25.33 -19.89
C VAL A 415 -8.85 -26.28 -20.94
N LEU A 416 -7.55 -26.22 -21.20
CA LEU A 416 -6.85 -27.15 -22.09
C LEU A 416 -6.12 -28.22 -21.27
N LYS A 417 -6.22 -29.47 -21.66
CA LYS A 417 -5.43 -30.56 -21.09
C LYS A 417 -4.36 -30.97 -22.08
N VAL A 418 -3.10 -30.86 -21.67
CA VAL A 418 -1.94 -31.22 -22.45
C VAL A 418 -1.20 -32.38 -21.82
N LYS A 419 -0.42 -33.12 -22.63
CA LYS A 419 0.51 -34.17 -22.21
C LYS A 419 1.89 -33.87 -22.73
N ALA A 420 2.89 -33.85 -21.85
CA ALA A 420 4.27 -33.63 -22.22
C ALA A 420 4.85 -34.85 -22.97
N LYS A 421 5.51 -34.61 -24.09
CA LYS A 421 6.27 -35.56 -24.83
C LYS A 421 7.66 -35.78 -24.21
N SER A 422 8.42 -36.75 -24.72
CA SER A 422 9.80 -36.92 -24.26
C SER A 422 10.60 -35.65 -24.56
N ALA A 423 11.26 -35.13 -23.54
CA ALA A 423 12.22 -34.06 -23.71
C ALA A 423 13.46 -34.69 -24.38
N GLY A 424 13.69 -34.45 -25.63
CA GLY A 424 14.91 -34.91 -26.32
C GLY A 424 16.23 -34.41 -25.70
N ALA A 425 16.13 -33.47 -24.77
CA ALA A 425 17.18 -32.93 -23.91
C ALA A 425 16.77 -33.07 -22.44
N ASP A 426 17.71 -32.87 -21.50
CA ASP A 426 17.42 -32.87 -20.04
C ASP A 426 16.29 -31.91 -19.64
N VAL A 427 16.19 -30.76 -20.32
CA VAL A 427 15.16 -29.76 -20.15
C VAL A 427 14.73 -29.20 -21.50
N SER A 428 13.43 -29.03 -21.70
CA SER A 428 12.88 -28.33 -22.86
C SER A 428 11.75 -27.36 -22.43
N TYR A 429 11.44 -26.40 -23.29
CA TYR A 429 10.41 -25.36 -23.04
C TYR A 429 9.38 -25.46 -24.16
N ALA A 430 8.11 -25.56 -23.78
CA ALA A 430 6.98 -25.65 -24.69
C ALA A 430 6.05 -24.45 -24.54
N HIS A 431 5.74 -23.76 -25.63
CA HIS A 431 4.76 -22.67 -25.64
C HIS A 431 3.34 -23.21 -25.62
N VAL A 432 2.48 -22.55 -24.88
CA VAL A 432 1.03 -22.78 -24.85
C VAL A 432 0.36 -21.41 -24.93
N ASP A 433 -0.30 -21.17 -26.04
CA ASP A 433 -1.00 -19.92 -26.30
C ASP A 433 -2.50 -20.16 -26.47
N VAL A 434 -3.32 -19.18 -26.10
CA VAL A 434 -4.76 -19.22 -26.36
C VAL A 434 -5.22 -17.92 -26.99
N LEU A 435 -5.89 -18.04 -28.13
CA LEU A 435 -6.68 -16.93 -28.69
C LEU A 435 -8.05 -16.96 -28.02
N VAL A 436 -8.39 -15.90 -27.29
CA VAL A 436 -9.71 -15.70 -26.67
C VAL A 436 -10.44 -14.62 -27.46
N GLU A 437 -11.52 -15.01 -28.13
CA GLU A 437 -12.36 -14.12 -28.91
C GLU A 437 -13.70 -13.84 -28.22
N GLY A 438 -14.34 -12.71 -28.54
CA GLY A 438 -15.62 -12.31 -27.96
C GLY A 438 -15.48 -11.43 -26.73
N LEU A 439 -14.29 -10.89 -26.45
CA LEU A 439 -14.07 -9.87 -25.45
C LEU A 439 -14.78 -8.57 -25.84
N LEU A 440 -15.00 -7.71 -24.86
CA LEU A 440 -15.53 -6.37 -25.09
C LEU A 440 -14.72 -5.65 -26.15
N SER A 441 -15.40 -5.08 -27.16
CA SER A 441 -14.75 -4.31 -28.20
C SER A 441 -15.62 -3.13 -28.64
N HIS A 442 -14.93 -2.05 -28.97
CA HIS A 442 -15.53 -0.86 -29.54
C HIS A 442 -15.72 -1.02 -31.05
N THR A 443 -16.95 -0.76 -31.55
CA THR A 443 -17.31 -0.91 -32.95
C THR A 443 -17.32 0.42 -33.74
N GLY A 444 -16.85 1.53 -33.16
CA GLY A 444 -16.86 2.88 -33.74
C GLY A 444 -15.63 3.19 -34.59
N SER A 445 -15.83 3.80 -35.75
CA SER A 445 -14.78 4.11 -36.74
C SER A 445 -13.98 5.39 -36.48
N SER A 446 -14.06 6.02 -35.32
CA SER A 446 -13.61 7.41 -35.14
C SER A 446 -12.26 7.62 -34.47
N ALA A 447 -11.54 6.57 -34.09
CA ALA A 447 -10.18 6.68 -33.56
C ALA A 447 -9.21 5.79 -34.34
N PRO A 448 -8.03 6.27 -34.70
CA PRO A 448 -7.02 5.46 -35.33
C PRO A 448 -6.39 4.56 -34.23
N PHE A 449 -6.97 3.38 -33.99
CA PHE A 449 -6.30 2.36 -33.22
C PHE A 449 -5.08 1.88 -34.01
N THR A 450 -3.90 2.10 -33.49
CA THR A 450 -2.64 1.70 -34.13
C THR A 450 -2.28 0.24 -33.83
N SER A 451 -2.89 -0.35 -32.79
CA SER A 451 -2.65 -1.73 -32.40
C SER A 451 -3.77 -2.65 -32.92
N GLY A 452 -3.40 -3.79 -33.51
CA GLY A 452 -4.31 -4.79 -34.05
C GLY A 452 -5.17 -5.58 -33.05
N PHE A 453 -5.40 -5.05 -31.85
CA PHE A 453 -6.27 -5.64 -30.84
C PHE A 453 -7.74 -5.41 -31.23
N ASN A 454 -8.33 -6.38 -31.86
CA ASN A 454 -9.76 -6.39 -32.19
C ASN A 454 -10.45 -7.49 -31.41
N ASN A 455 -11.12 -7.16 -30.33
CA ASN A 455 -11.99 -8.03 -29.52
C ASN A 455 -11.44 -9.43 -29.18
N SER A 456 -10.13 -9.57 -29.14
CA SER A 456 -9.43 -10.81 -28.83
C SER A 456 -8.18 -10.56 -28.00
N ALA A 457 -7.82 -11.50 -27.16
CA ALA A 457 -6.56 -11.53 -26.42
C ALA A 457 -5.80 -12.81 -26.75
N GLN A 458 -4.48 -12.75 -26.73
CA GLN A 458 -3.60 -13.89 -26.91
C GLN A 458 -2.64 -14.03 -25.71
N PRO A 459 -3.13 -14.38 -24.51
CA PRO A 459 -2.22 -14.75 -23.44
C PRO A 459 -1.49 -16.04 -23.76
N GLY A 460 -0.21 -16.05 -23.42
CA GLY A 460 0.66 -17.20 -23.64
C GLY A 460 1.39 -17.61 -22.35
N GLY A 461 1.88 -18.82 -22.33
CA GLY A 461 2.67 -19.37 -21.26
C GLY A 461 3.75 -20.31 -21.75
N ILE A 462 4.74 -20.57 -20.90
CA ILE A 462 5.88 -21.42 -21.19
C ILE A 462 5.93 -22.56 -20.16
N LEU A 463 5.73 -23.77 -20.63
CA LEU A 463 5.79 -24.99 -19.82
C LEU A 463 7.19 -25.57 -19.89
N LYS A 464 7.86 -25.68 -18.75
CA LYS A 464 9.15 -26.36 -18.63
C LYS A 464 8.91 -27.86 -18.52
N ILE A 465 9.54 -28.64 -19.38
CA ILE A 465 9.51 -30.11 -19.36
C ILE A 465 10.86 -30.60 -18.88
N SER A 466 10.92 -31.38 -17.80
CA SER A 466 12.14 -31.94 -17.24
C SER A 466 11.90 -33.38 -16.78
N ALA A 467 12.81 -34.27 -17.16
CA ALA A 467 12.79 -35.67 -16.69
C ALA A 467 13.33 -35.80 -15.25
N LYS A 468 14.06 -34.80 -14.76
CA LYS A 468 14.68 -34.82 -13.44
C LYS A 468 13.78 -34.14 -12.40
N ASP A 469 13.71 -34.75 -11.23
CA ASP A 469 13.13 -34.11 -10.05
C ASP A 469 13.99 -32.90 -9.65
N ILE A 470 13.33 -31.80 -9.35
CA ILE A 470 13.99 -30.59 -8.85
C ILE A 470 13.96 -30.67 -7.33
N SER A 471 15.15 -30.77 -6.74
CA SER A 471 15.29 -30.85 -5.28
C SER A 471 15.08 -29.46 -4.66
N ARG A 472 14.40 -29.43 -3.51
CA ARG A 472 14.27 -28.23 -2.68
C ARG A 472 15.62 -27.88 -2.08
N THR A 473 15.99 -26.61 -2.11
CA THR A 473 17.25 -26.11 -1.55
C THR A 473 17.04 -25.18 -0.37
N ALA A 474 15.91 -24.47 -0.33
CA ALA A 474 15.57 -23.57 0.76
C ALA A 474 14.05 -23.41 0.88
N ILE A 475 13.62 -22.80 1.99
CA ILE A 475 12.32 -22.15 2.18
C ILE A 475 12.60 -20.67 2.37
N ILE A 476 11.69 -19.81 1.95
CA ILE A 476 11.73 -18.39 2.22
C ILE A 476 10.41 -18.04 2.91
N ALA A 477 10.48 -17.39 4.08
CA ALA A 477 9.34 -16.85 4.81
C ALA A 477 9.46 -15.33 4.84
N TYR A 478 8.38 -14.62 4.50
CA TYR A 478 8.36 -13.16 4.49
C TYR A 478 6.95 -12.62 4.74
N GLY A 479 6.86 -11.32 4.96
CA GLY A 479 5.62 -10.59 5.17
C GLY A 479 5.92 -9.20 5.72
N ASP A 480 4.89 -8.42 5.99
CA ASP A 480 5.04 -7.14 6.66
C ASP A 480 5.50 -7.34 8.11
N THR A 481 6.73 -6.92 8.39
CA THR A 481 7.36 -7.00 9.72
C THR A 481 7.20 -5.72 10.54
N SER A 482 6.46 -4.75 10.07
CA SER A 482 6.12 -3.56 10.86
C SER A 482 5.36 -3.97 12.13
N GLN A 483 5.24 -3.07 13.09
CA GLN A 483 4.53 -3.38 14.32
C GLN A 483 3.07 -3.71 14.05
N ILE A 484 2.58 -4.85 14.60
CA ILE A 484 1.19 -5.27 14.48
C ILE A 484 0.36 -4.74 15.65
N LYS A 485 -0.86 -4.33 15.35
CA LYS A 485 -1.82 -3.79 16.32
C LYS A 485 -2.82 -4.88 16.73
N GLU A 486 -3.40 -4.71 17.90
CA GLU A 486 -4.52 -5.56 18.32
C GLU A 486 -5.69 -5.43 17.34
N GLY A 487 -6.29 -6.56 16.95
CA GLY A 487 -7.33 -6.64 15.94
C GLY A 487 -6.86 -6.56 14.48
N GLU A 488 -5.59 -6.24 14.25
CA GLU A 488 -5.02 -6.20 12.91
C GLU A 488 -4.73 -7.60 12.40
N SER A 489 -5.05 -7.84 11.12
CA SER A 489 -4.72 -9.08 10.43
C SER A 489 -3.63 -8.85 9.40
N ARG A 490 -2.71 -9.79 9.28
CA ARG A 490 -1.65 -9.81 8.27
C ARG A 490 -1.49 -11.17 7.66
N THR A 491 -1.04 -11.21 6.42
CA THR A 491 -0.68 -12.46 5.77
C THR A 491 0.83 -12.57 5.65
N LEU A 492 1.36 -13.65 6.19
CA LEU A 492 2.74 -14.10 5.99
C LEU A 492 2.77 -15.07 4.83
N TYR A 493 3.81 -15.02 4.05
CA TYR A 493 4.00 -15.83 2.87
C TYR A 493 5.19 -16.76 3.05
N SER A 494 5.13 -17.90 2.39
CA SER A 494 6.29 -18.78 2.28
C SER A 494 6.37 -19.37 0.88
N SER A 495 7.58 -19.59 0.44
CA SER A 495 7.85 -20.27 -0.81
C SER A 495 8.98 -21.28 -0.67
N VAL A 496 8.95 -22.29 -1.50
CA VAL A 496 10.02 -23.28 -1.63
C VAL A 496 10.94 -22.86 -2.78
N VAL A 497 12.23 -22.99 -2.57
CA VAL A 497 13.23 -22.64 -3.59
C VAL A 497 13.92 -23.90 -4.10
N PRO A 498 14.01 -24.09 -5.40
CA PRO A 498 13.31 -23.34 -6.46
C PRO A 498 11.79 -23.62 -6.42
N SER A 499 10.98 -22.71 -6.95
CA SER A 499 9.52 -22.76 -6.90
C SER A 499 8.87 -23.95 -7.62
N ASP A 500 9.59 -24.56 -8.56
CA ASP A 500 9.20 -25.74 -9.32
C ASP A 500 9.75 -27.06 -8.71
N ALA A 501 10.32 -27.01 -7.50
CA ALA A 501 10.70 -28.22 -6.77
C ALA A 501 9.47 -29.06 -6.40
N VAL A 502 9.71 -30.34 -6.10
CA VAL A 502 8.66 -31.26 -5.65
C VAL A 502 7.86 -30.63 -4.51
N GLU A 503 6.54 -30.64 -4.63
CA GLU A 503 5.65 -30.01 -3.63
C GLU A 503 5.88 -30.61 -2.25
N SER A 504 5.88 -29.76 -1.24
CA SER A 504 5.86 -30.12 0.16
C SER A 504 4.86 -29.21 0.87
N LYS A 505 4.12 -29.80 1.76
CA LYS A 505 3.25 -29.03 2.65
C LYS A 505 4.10 -28.13 3.54
N ILE A 506 3.79 -26.87 3.53
CA ILE A 506 4.36 -25.90 4.45
C ILE A 506 3.55 -25.88 5.74
N VAL A 507 4.25 -25.95 6.85
CA VAL A 507 3.67 -25.87 8.19
C VAL A 507 4.22 -24.62 8.88
N TRP A 508 3.32 -23.77 9.34
CA TRP A 508 3.65 -22.60 10.13
C TRP A 508 3.46 -22.86 11.61
N THR A 509 4.42 -22.38 12.41
CA THR A 509 4.37 -22.43 13.87
C THR A 509 4.81 -21.09 14.44
N LEU A 510 4.20 -20.67 15.55
CA LEU A 510 4.75 -19.63 16.39
C LEU A 510 5.87 -20.26 17.21
N SER A 511 7.12 -19.93 16.89
CA SER A 511 8.31 -20.67 17.38
C SER A 511 9.01 -19.98 18.54
N ALA A 512 8.77 -18.69 18.73
CA ALA A 512 9.30 -17.95 19.86
C ALA A 512 8.45 -16.71 20.16
N VAL A 513 8.29 -16.42 21.42
CA VAL A 513 7.67 -15.21 21.94
C VAL A 513 8.64 -14.60 22.96
N SER A 514 8.95 -13.30 22.81
CA SER A 514 9.76 -12.59 23.80
C SER A 514 8.86 -11.71 24.68
N GLY A 515 9.27 -11.49 25.92
CA GLY A 515 8.48 -10.74 26.86
C GLY A 515 7.33 -11.54 27.48
N SER A 516 6.30 -10.85 27.92
CA SER A 516 5.15 -11.45 28.61
C SER A 516 4.02 -11.93 27.67
N GLY A 517 4.28 -11.96 26.36
CA GLY A 517 3.34 -12.48 25.37
C GLY A 517 3.12 -13.99 25.45
N SER A 518 2.09 -14.45 24.78
CA SER A 518 1.67 -15.85 24.72
C SER A 518 1.45 -16.30 23.28
N GLU A 519 1.51 -17.61 23.03
CA GLU A 519 1.10 -18.19 21.75
C GLU A 519 -0.40 -17.96 21.46
N ASP A 520 -1.20 -17.81 22.51
CA ASP A 520 -2.64 -17.55 22.42
C ASP A 520 -2.98 -16.11 21.99
N ASP A 521 -1.99 -15.22 21.90
CA ASP A 521 -2.18 -13.83 21.48
C ASP A 521 -2.61 -13.72 20.01
N PHE A 522 -2.41 -14.77 19.21
CA PHE A 522 -2.74 -14.79 17.79
C PHE A 522 -3.83 -15.79 17.41
N VAL A 523 -4.66 -15.40 16.46
CA VAL A 523 -5.38 -16.34 15.59
C VAL A 523 -4.50 -16.62 14.38
N MET A 524 -4.20 -17.89 14.13
CA MET A 524 -3.43 -18.33 12.98
C MET A 524 -4.30 -19.12 12.03
N THR A 525 -4.43 -18.67 10.79
CA THR A 525 -5.25 -19.32 9.75
C THR A 525 -4.35 -19.67 8.56
N PRO A 526 -3.94 -20.95 8.41
CA PRO A 526 -3.15 -21.37 7.26
C PRO A 526 -3.93 -21.25 5.95
N GLY A 527 -3.30 -20.69 4.92
CA GLY A 527 -3.79 -20.67 3.55
C GLY A 527 -3.44 -21.97 2.82
N THR A 528 -4.14 -22.23 1.72
CA THR A 528 -3.90 -23.41 0.85
C THR A 528 -2.67 -23.25 -0.03
N ASP A 529 -2.15 -22.03 -0.16
CA ASP A 529 -1.00 -21.64 -0.96
C ASP A 529 0.32 -21.59 -0.16
N GLY A 530 0.31 -22.10 1.07
CA GLY A 530 1.47 -22.02 1.98
C GLY A 530 1.57 -20.70 2.74
N SER A 531 0.61 -19.79 2.59
CA SER A 531 0.54 -18.57 3.39
C SER A 531 -0.02 -18.84 4.79
N LEU A 532 0.15 -17.86 5.70
CA LEU A 532 -0.42 -17.84 7.03
C LEU A 532 -1.04 -16.48 7.29
N THR A 533 -2.35 -16.43 7.48
CA THR A 533 -2.99 -15.22 8.00
C THR A 533 -2.93 -15.25 9.51
N ILE A 534 -2.37 -14.21 10.10
CA ILE A 534 -2.29 -13.99 11.54
C ILE A 534 -3.16 -12.79 11.91
N MET A 535 -3.79 -12.84 13.08
CA MET A 535 -4.49 -11.70 13.68
C MET A 535 -4.11 -11.63 15.15
N LEU A 536 -3.59 -10.46 15.57
CA LEU A 536 -3.28 -10.24 16.97
C LEU A 536 -4.60 -10.03 17.76
N ARG A 537 -4.95 -10.98 18.60
CA ARG A 537 -6.14 -10.91 19.47
C ARG A 537 -5.96 -9.97 20.63
N ARG A 538 -4.74 -10.01 21.21
CA ARG A 538 -4.41 -9.31 22.44
C ARG A 538 -2.96 -8.85 22.38
N GLY A 539 -2.75 -7.54 22.38
CA GLY A 539 -1.45 -6.93 22.60
C GLY A 539 -1.12 -6.87 24.09
N ASN A 540 0.16 -6.92 24.44
CA ASN A 540 0.56 -6.59 25.79
C ASN A 540 0.57 -5.06 25.95
N PRO A 541 -0.22 -4.49 26.89
CA PRO A 541 -0.29 -3.04 27.05
C PRO A 541 0.95 -2.46 27.74
N ASP A 542 1.76 -3.26 28.38
CA ASP A 542 2.88 -2.81 29.21
C ASP A 542 4.24 -2.92 28.53
N GLU A 543 4.37 -3.79 27.52
CA GLU A 543 5.63 -3.99 26.83
C GLU A 543 5.44 -4.38 25.36
N GLN A 544 6.43 -4.04 24.54
CA GLN A 544 6.51 -4.51 23.17
C GLN A 544 6.93 -5.99 23.15
N VAL A 545 6.08 -6.84 22.61
CA VAL A 545 6.33 -8.28 22.49
C VAL A 545 6.76 -8.61 21.07
N SER A 546 7.78 -9.45 20.93
CA SER A 546 8.20 -9.96 19.62
C SER A 546 7.77 -11.41 19.45
N TYR A 547 7.16 -11.70 18.31
CA TYR A 547 6.62 -13.01 17.93
C TYR A 547 7.35 -13.52 16.70
N THR A 548 7.92 -14.72 16.76
CA THR A 548 8.63 -15.33 15.62
C THR A 548 7.82 -16.48 15.06
N PHE A 549 7.34 -16.30 13.83
CA PHE A 549 6.61 -17.30 13.06
C PHE A 549 7.60 -18.04 12.17
N THR A 550 7.60 -19.36 12.24
CA THR A 550 8.49 -20.20 11.44
C THR A 550 7.68 -21.02 10.43
N ALA A 551 8.00 -20.85 9.16
CA ALA A 551 7.58 -21.74 8.08
C ALA A 551 8.55 -22.89 7.96
N SER A 552 8.07 -24.12 7.89
CA SER A 552 8.89 -25.31 7.69
C SER A 552 8.25 -26.28 6.69
N THR A 553 9.08 -27.09 6.03
CA THR A 553 8.57 -28.26 5.30
C THR A 553 8.02 -29.27 6.29
N GLU A 554 7.10 -30.13 5.86
CA GLU A 554 6.48 -31.15 6.74
C GLU A 554 7.54 -32.06 7.38
N GLU A 555 8.65 -32.34 6.67
CA GLU A 555 9.78 -33.09 7.20
C GLU A 555 10.65 -32.29 8.18
N GLY A 556 10.41 -30.98 8.31
CA GLY A 556 11.15 -30.10 9.20
C GLY A 556 12.61 -29.84 8.83
N THR A 557 13.04 -30.31 7.63
CA THR A 557 14.44 -30.18 7.19
C THR A 557 14.81 -28.79 6.69
N LEU A 558 13.85 -28.10 6.11
CA LEU A 558 14.01 -26.71 5.66
C LEU A 558 13.06 -25.82 6.44
N LYS A 559 13.54 -24.69 6.88
CA LYS A 559 12.77 -23.70 7.63
C LYS A 559 13.31 -22.28 7.45
N ASP A 560 12.42 -21.32 7.56
CA ASP A 560 12.74 -19.89 7.65
C ASP A 560 11.70 -19.19 8.53
N SER A 561 12.00 -17.98 9.00
CA SER A 561 11.19 -17.34 10.03
C SER A 561 11.00 -15.85 9.79
N VAL A 562 9.84 -15.36 10.21
CA VAL A 562 9.48 -13.93 10.25
C VAL A 562 9.22 -13.52 11.68
N THR A 563 9.79 -12.39 12.09
CA THR A 563 9.55 -11.83 13.43
C THR A 563 8.75 -10.55 13.30
N ILE A 564 7.64 -10.47 14.05
CA ILE A 564 6.74 -9.32 14.12
C ILE A 564 6.69 -8.85 15.56
N THR A 565 6.63 -7.54 15.77
CA THR A 565 6.50 -6.95 17.11
C THR A 565 5.12 -6.33 17.28
N SER A 566 4.55 -6.47 18.52
CA SER A 566 3.32 -5.78 18.86
C SER A 566 3.56 -4.28 19.06
N LYS A 567 2.57 -3.46 18.72
CA LYS A 567 2.56 -2.05 19.09
C LYS A 567 1.95 -1.89 20.48
N ILE A 568 2.54 -1.01 21.27
CA ILE A 568 2.02 -0.74 22.62
C ILE A 568 0.85 0.25 22.48
N VAL A 569 -0.33 -0.19 22.90
CA VAL A 569 -1.47 0.69 23.20
C VAL A 569 -1.90 0.34 24.62
N LYS A 570 -1.59 1.20 25.56
CA LYS A 570 -1.86 0.96 26.97
C LYS A 570 -3.26 1.47 27.33
N ASP A 571 -4.03 0.62 27.99
CA ASP A 571 -5.28 1.03 28.65
C ASP A 571 -4.99 1.63 30.00
N ILE A 572 -5.68 2.68 30.33
CA ILE A 572 -5.57 3.32 31.63
C ILE A 572 -6.74 2.87 32.51
N GLU A 573 -6.43 2.30 33.63
CA GLU A 573 -7.40 2.10 34.69
C GLU A 573 -7.79 3.45 35.29
N ILE A 574 -9.08 3.79 35.16
CA ILE A 574 -9.66 4.95 35.80
C ILE A 574 -10.17 4.53 37.18
N SER A 575 -9.66 5.14 38.23
CA SER A 575 -10.07 4.79 39.59
C SER A 575 -11.51 5.25 39.91
N SER A 576 -11.99 6.31 39.30
CA SER A 576 -13.39 6.75 39.36
C SER A 576 -13.72 7.80 38.31
N VAL A 577 -15.01 7.91 37.98
CA VAL A 577 -15.59 9.04 37.22
C VAL A 577 -16.43 9.84 38.17
N ILE A 578 -16.21 11.15 38.23
CA ILE A 578 -16.92 12.07 39.15
C ILE A 578 -17.73 13.04 38.32
N PRO A 579 -19.07 13.13 38.51
CA PRO A 579 -19.88 14.16 37.87
C PRO A 579 -19.43 15.55 38.29
N VAL A 580 -19.35 16.48 37.36
CA VAL A 580 -19.02 17.87 37.58
C VAL A 580 -20.13 18.75 36.99
N GLY A 581 -20.78 19.53 37.79
CA GLY A 581 -21.91 20.40 37.36
C GLY A 581 -23.14 19.58 36.97
N ASP A 582 -23.72 19.92 35.81
CA ASP A 582 -24.98 19.32 35.36
C ASP A 582 -24.75 18.02 34.54
N ALA A 583 -23.51 17.62 34.33
CA ALA A 583 -23.21 16.40 33.60
C ALA A 583 -23.25 15.17 34.52
N VAL A 584 -23.98 14.13 34.13
CA VAL A 584 -24.03 12.86 34.84
C VAL A 584 -23.40 11.80 33.96
N PRO A 585 -22.22 11.28 34.29
CA PRO A 585 -21.64 10.18 33.54
C PRO A 585 -22.42 8.90 33.86
N THR A 586 -23.19 8.43 32.88
CA THR A 586 -24.00 7.21 33.02
C THR A 586 -23.14 5.95 33.07
N PHE A 587 -21.94 6.02 32.51
CA PHE A 587 -21.05 4.90 32.40
C PHE A 587 -20.53 4.34 33.74
N ALA A 588 -20.09 5.20 34.64
CA ALA A 588 -19.57 4.76 35.93
C ALA A 588 -20.65 4.18 36.86
N GLU A 589 -21.89 4.66 36.74
CA GLU A 589 -23.02 4.13 37.50
C GLU A 589 -23.55 2.82 36.91
N ALA A 590 -23.56 2.70 35.60
CA ALA A 590 -23.90 1.46 34.90
C ALA A 590 -22.91 0.33 35.19
N LEU A 591 -21.60 0.60 35.22
CA LEU A 591 -20.56 -0.35 35.62
C LEU A 591 -20.74 -0.87 37.05
N LYS A 592 -21.24 -0.05 37.97
CA LYS A 592 -21.52 -0.46 39.37
C LYS A 592 -22.81 -1.25 39.49
N ALA A 593 -23.78 -1.01 38.60
CA ALA A 593 -25.13 -1.55 38.77
C ALA A 593 -25.39 -2.90 38.08
N THR A 594 -24.74 -3.21 36.98
CA THR A 594 -25.19 -4.30 36.13
C THR A 594 -24.20 -5.45 35.96
N GLY A 595 -22.92 -5.23 36.14
CA GLY A 595 -21.94 -6.31 35.89
C GLY A 595 -21.98 -6.88 34.46
N ALA A 596 -22.69 -6.22 33.53
CA ALA A 596 -22.97 -6.71 32.18
C ALA A 596 -22.48 -5.67 31.14
N ALA A 597 -21.20 -5.77 30.80
CA ALA A 597 -20.62 -4.96 29.72
C ALA A 597 -21.27 -5.22 28.34
N SER A 598 -21.91 -6.36 28.13
CA SER A 598 -22.58 -6.69 26.89
C SER A 598 -23.72 -5.73 26.55
N ASP A 599 -24.53 -5.36 27.51
CA ASP A 599 -25.72 -4.53 27.27
C ASP A 599 -25.32 -3.09 26.92
N MET A 600 -24.23 -2.58 27.48
CA MET A 600 -23.74 -1.24 27.15
C MET A 600 -23.06 -1.19 25.78
N LEU A 601 -22.42 -2.26 25.35
CA LEU A 601 -21.83 -2.33 24.02
C LEU A 601 -22.92 -2.30 22.93
N ASP A 602 -24.04 -2.97 23.16
CA ASP A 602 -25.18 -2.93 22.25
C ASP A 602 -25.78 -1.52 22.18
N ASP A 603 -25.92 -0.82 23.32
CA ASP A 603 -26.38 0.56 23.38
C ASP A 603 -25.41 1.53 22.66
N LEU A 604 -24.10 1.36 22.86
CA LEU A 604 -23.07 2.14 22.14
C LEU A 604 -23.13 1.93 20.63
N ILE A 605 -23.32 0.69 20.18
CA ILE A 605 -23.45 0.35 18.76
C ILE A 605 -24.73 0.96 18.20
N ALA A 606 -25.83 0.86 18.94
CA ALA A 606 -27.12 1.41 18.51
C ALA A 606 -27.07 2.94 18.39
N ALA A 607 -26.44 3.62 19.35
CA ALA A 607 -26.32 5.08 19.37
C ALA A 607 -25.37 5.62 18.31
N THR A 608 -24.22 4.97 18.10
CA THR A 608 -23.16 5.47 17.21
C THR A 608 -23.24 4.93 15.79
N GLY A 609 -24.00 3.85 15.55
CA GLY A 609 -24.02 3.13 14.28
C GLY A 609 -22.71 2.39 13.97
N ALA A 610 -21.87 2.18 14.98
CA ALA A 610 -20.60 1.47 14.90
C ALA A 610 -20.81 -0.06 14.76
N SER A 611 -19.72 -0.78 14.57
CA SER A 611 -19.68 -2.25 14.61
C SER A 611 -19.02 -2.76 15.90
N TYR A 612 -19.28 -4.02 16.26
CA TYR A 612 -18.61 -4.65 17.41
C TYR A 612 -17.08 -4.63 17.30
N SER A 613 -16.54 -4.68 16.10
CA SER A 613 -15.09 -4.60 15.86
C SER A 613 -14.47 -3.22 16.13
N ASP A 614 -15.30 -2.19 16.26
CA ASP A 614 -14.82 -0.85 16.57
C ASP A 614 -14.56 -0.65 18.07
N PHE A 615 -15.04 -1.57 18.89
CA PHE A 615 -14.87 -1.54 20.33
C PHE A 615 -14.17 -2.81 20.83
N ARG A 616 -13.67 -2.74 22.06
CA ARG A 616 -13.15 -3.87 22.83
C ARG A 616 -13.52 -3.70 24.30
N THR A 617 -13.58 -4.78 25.00
CA THR A 617 -13.82 -4.81 26.43
C THR A 617 -12.61 -5.39 27.16
N ASP A 618 -12.20 -4.80 28.27
CA ASP A 618 -11.19 -5.37 29.12
C ASP A 618 -11.77 -6.53 29.98
N PHE A 619 -10.91 -7.15 30.81
CA PHE A 619 -11.33 -8.28 31.68
C PHE A 619 -12.29 -7.87 32.80
N ASN A 620 -12.43 -6.55 33.10
CA ASN A 620 -13.42 -5.99 34.02
C ASN A 620 -14.73 -5.62 33.33
N GLY A 621 -14.82 -5.81 32.03
CA GLY A 621 -15.97 -5.45 31.21
C GLY A 621 -16.05 -3.95 30.85
N ILE A 622 -14.94 -3.20 30.98
CA ILE A 622 -14.89 -1.79 30.61
C ILE A 622 -14.72 -1.69 29.09
N VAL A 623 -15.52 -0.85 28.44
CA VAL A 623 -15.50 -0.66 27.00
C VAL A 623 -14.53 0.44 26.59
N TYR A 624 -13.66 0.12 25.65
CA TYR A 624 -12.73 1.01 25.00
C TYR A 624 -12.98 1.02 23.49
N LEU A 625 -12.57 2.07 22.83
CA LEU A 625 -12.43 2.02 21.38
C LEU A 625 -11.32 1.03 21.02
N SER A 626 -11.47 0.30 19.93
CA SER A 626 -10.43 -0.65 19.49
C SER A 626 -9.09 0.07 19.27
N SER A 627 -7.97 -0.60 19.57
CA SER A 627 -6.65 0.00 19.46
C SER A 627 -6.36 0.54 18.06
N ALA A 628 -6.82 -0.16 17.03
CA ALA A 628 -6.69 0.30 15.64
C ALA A 628 -7.40 1.63 15.36
N LYS A 629 -8.58 1.84 15.96
CA LYS A 629 -9.32 3.10 15.82
C LYS A 629 -8.66 4.24 16.57
N VAL A 630 -8.19 3.97 17.78
CA VAL A 630 -7.46 4.97 18.60
C VAL A 630 -6.21 5.42 17.87
N GLU A 631 -5.40 4.50 17.37
CA GLU A 631 -4.17 4.83 16.66
C GLU A 631 -4.43 5.60 15.36
N ALA A 632 -5.38 5.16 14.54
CA ALA A 632 -5.71 5.87 13.31
C ALA A 632 -6.10 7.33 13.60
N ALA A 633 -6.90 7.55 14.65
CA ALA A 633 -7.30 8.90 15.08
C ALA A 633 -6.12 9.72 15.62
N VAL A 634 -5.21 9.10 16.39
CA VAL A 634 -4.02 9.76 16.91
C VAL A 634 -3.04 10.09 15.78
N GLU A 635 -2.81 9.19 14.85
CA GLU A 635 -1.96 9.42 13.67
C GLU A 635 -2.53 10.54 12.78
N TYR A 636 -3.86 10.55 12.61
CA TYR A 636 -4.53 11.61 11.87
C TYR A 636 -4.33 12.97 12.54
N ALA A 637 -4.61 13.09 13.86
CA ALA A 637 -4.41 14.31 14.61
C ALA A 637 -2.94 14.78 14.60
N ALA A 638 -2.01 13.84 14.80
CA ALA A 638 -0.57 14.10 14.77
C ALA A 638 -0.10 14.62 13.40
N SER A 639 -0.67 14.09 12.30
CA SER A 639 -0.36 14.55 10.95
C SER A 639 -0.81 15.98 10.67
N LEU A 640 -1.97 16.38 11.19
CA LEU A 640 -2.50 17.74 11.05
C LEU A 640 -1.63 18.78 11.77
N ASP A 641 -1.23 18.47 13.00
CA ASP A 641 -0.43 19.38 13.84
C ASP A 641 1.09 19.20 13.62
N LYS A 642 1.50 18.24 12.77
CA LYS A 642 2.91 17.93 12.44
C LYS A 642 3.73 17.59 13.69
N VAL A 643 3.16 16.80 14.58
CA VAL A 643 3.79 16.33 15.81
C VAL A 643 4.06 14.83 15.72
N GLU A 644 5.08 14.37 16.45
CA GLU A 644 5.41 12.95 16.56
C GLU A 644 4.90 12.41 17.90
N VAL A 645 4.13 11.33 17.85
CA VAL A 645 3.57 10.63 19.02
C VAL A 645 4.40 9.40 19.31
N THR A 646 4.91 9.27 20.53
CA THR A 646 5.77 8.16 20.96
C THR A 646 5.04 7.11 21.79
N GLN A 647 3.94 7.48 22.46
CA GLN A 647 3.14 6.59 23.27
C GLN A 647 1.67 7.02 23.26
N ILE A 648 0.76 6.05 23.34
CA ILE A 648 -0.69 6.25 23.36
C ILE A 648 -1.25 5.51 24.59
N ASN A 649 -2.03 6.22 25.39
CA ASN A 649 -2.81 5.66 26.49
C ASN A 649 -4.31 5.85 26.19
N SER A 650 -5.03 4.76 25.94
CA SER A 650 -6.48 4.80 25.65
C SER A 650 -7.27 4.98 26.94
N LEU A 651 -8.23 5.89 26.92
CA LEU A 651 -9.23 6.01 27.98
C LEU A 651 -10.47 5.19 27.64
N PRO A 652 -11.25 4.74 28.63
CA PRO A 652 -12.56 4.14 28.37
C PRO A 652 -13.47 5.08 27.58
N VAL A 653 -14.40 4.51 26.83
CA VAL A 653 -15.45 5.28 26.19
C VAL A 653 -16.37 5.88 27.28
N LEU A 654 -16.52 7.18 27.27
CA LEU A 654 -17.34 7.90 28.23
C LEU A 654 -18.72 8.15 27.64
N MET A 655 -19.75 7.85 28.42
CA MET A 655 -21.13 8.24 28.14
C MET A 655 -21.55 9.30 29.17
N MET A 656 -21.96 10.46 28.68
CA MET A 656 -22.32 11.62 29.51
C MET A 656 -23.69 12.14 29.08
N THR A 657 -24.33 12.87 30.00
CA THR A 657 -25.60 13.55 29.74
C THR A 657 -25.45 15.07 29.94
N ALA A 658 -25.81 15.84 28.93
CA ALA A 658 -25.90 17.30 29.07
C ALA A 658 -27.24 17.70 29.68
N SER A 659 -27.28 18.79 30.42
CA SER A 659 -28.52 19.31 31.03
C SER A 659 -29.57 19.77 30.03
N GLN A 660 -29.16 20.18 28.86
CA GLN A 660 -29.98 20.59 27.71
C GLN A 660 -29.22 20.37 26.40
N ALA A 661 -29.96 20.16 25.33
CA ALA A 661 -29.38 20.04 23.99
C ALA A 661 -28.49 21.23 23.63
N GLY A 662 -27.29 20.94 23.09
CA GLY A 662 -26.31 21.96 22.72
C GLY A 662 -25.54 22.58 23.87
N LYS A 663 -25.70 22.13 25.13
CA LYS A 663 -24.96 22.59 26.28
C LYS A 663 -23.66 21.83 26.48
N LEU A 664 -22.77 22.47 27.26
CA LEU A 664 -21.48 21.88 27.63
C LEU A 664 -21.69 20.85 28.74
N ALA A 665 -21.34 19.63 28.48
CA ALA A 665 -21.19 18.58 29.48
C ALA A 665 -19.77 18.57 30.05
N VAL A 666 -19.68 18.26 31.33
CA VAL A 666 -18.44 18.27 32.09
C VAL A 666 -18.29 16.97 32.87
N THR A 667 -17.18 16.27 32.72
CA THR A 667 -16.87 15.08 33.50
C THR A 667 -15.45 15.13 34.04
N ALA A 668 -15.21 14.48 35.17
CA ALA A 668 -13.88 14.35 35.75
C ALA A 668 -13.49 12.87 35.89
N LEU A 669 -12.32 12.53 35.44
CA LEU A 669 -11.72 11.21 35.58
C LEU A 669 -10.61 11.27 36.61
N VAL A 670 -10.63 10.36 37.57
CA VAL A 670 -9.51 10.24 38.53
C VAL A 670 -8.44 9.36 37.91
N ILE A 671 -7.30 9.95 37.65
CA ILE A 671 -6.19 9.33 36.91
C ILE A 671 -4.87 9.51 37.69
N SER A 672 -3.96 8.54 37.62
CA SER A 672 -2.62 8.70 38.20
C SER A 672 -1.77 9.69 37.40
N GLY A 673 -0.88 10.41 38.07
CA GLY A 673 0.04 11.35 37.43
C GLY A 673 0.96 10.67 36.42
N ASP A 674 1.33 9.41 36.64
CA ASP A 674 2.11 8.62 35.71
C ASP A 674 1.37 8.40 34.37
N ALA A 675 0.08 8.13 34.43
CA ALA A 675 -0.75 7.91 33.25
C ALA A 675 -0.94 9.17 32.40
N LEU A 676 -0.70 10.36 32.94
CA LEU A 676 -0.74 11.62 32.19
C LEU A 676 0.47 11.82 31.27
N MET A 677 1.53 11.07 31.47
CA MET A 677 2.76 11.07 30.65
C MET A 677 3.42 12.45 30.46
N ALA A 678 3.17 13.37 31.38
CA ALA A 678 3.64 14.75 31.33
C ALA A 678 4.06 15.23 32.71
N ASP A 679 5.00 16.16 32.79
CA ASP A 679 5.52 16.76 34.01
C ASP A 679 4.77 18.06 34.43
N THR A 680 3.98 18.61 33.50
CA THR A 680 3.15 19.81 33.73
C THR A 680 1.83 19.71 32.95
N PRO A 681 0.74 20.38 33.44
CA PRO A 681 -0.57 20.33 32.76
C PRO A 681 -0.57 20.77 31.29
N GLN A 682 0.16 21.81 30.95
CA GLN A 682 0.26 22.28 29.54
C GLN A 682 0.93 21.29 28.59
N LYS A 683 1.66 20.30 29.09
CA LYS A 683 2.30 19.26 28.30
C LYS A 683 1.46 17.99 28.18
N VAL A 684 0.38 17.89 28.93
CA VAL A 684 -0.58 16.80 28.76
C VAL A 684 -1.25 16.98 27.40
N SER A 685 -1.23 15.96 26.58
CA SER A 685 -1.80 15.99 25.24
C SER A 685 -2.92 14.95 25.14
N LEU A 686 -4.13 15.42 24.86
CA LEU A 686 -5.30 14.57 24.68
C LEU A 686 -5.74 14.60 23.22
N VAL A 687 -6.14 13.46 22.70
CA VAL A 687 -6.72 13.33 21.36
C VAL A 687 -8.13 12.79 21.47
N LYS A 688 -9.10 13.52 20.96
CA LYS A 688 -10.42 13.01 20.66
C LYS A 688 -10.30 11.98 19.54
N THR A 689 -10.88 10.83 19.74
CA THR A 689 -10.90 9.77 18.74
C THR A 689 -12.31 9.60 18.17
N ARG A 690 -12.43 9.36 16.85
CA ARG A 690 -13.70 9.16 16.17
C ARG A 690 -13.72 7.80 15.46
N LEU A 691 -14.92 7.27 15.24
CA LEU A 691 -15.13 5.98 14.58
C LEU A 691 -14.61 5.91 13.13
N ASP A 692 -14.59 7.07 12.45
CA ASP A 692 -14.09 7.17 11.08
C ASP A 692 -12.55 7.18 10.99
N GLY A 693 -11.86 7.05 12.15
CA GLY A 693 -10.40 7.10 12.22
C GLY A 693 -9.82 8.51 12.20
N THR A 694 -10.67 9.55 12.25
CA THR A 694 -10.17 10.93 12.41
C THR A 694 -10.03 11.28 13.89
N GLY A 695 -9.10 12.19 14.19
CA GLY A 695 -8.86 12.65 15.54
C GLY A 695 -8.50 14.13 15.59
N GLU A 696 -8.59 14.72 16.78
CA GLU A 696 -8.29 16.14 16.99
C GLU A 696 -7.76 16.36 18.41
N PHE A 697 -6.76 17.22 18.58
CA PHE A 697 -6.21 17.52 19.88
C PHE A 697 -7.14 18.41 20.70
N PHE A 698 -7.25 18.10 22.00
CA PHE A 698 -7.83 19.01 22.99
C PHE A 698 -6.75 20.00 23.44
N ALA A 699 -7.17 21.24 23.74
CA ALA A 699 -6.30 22.23 24.34
C ALA A 699 -6.52 22.33 25.86
N TYR A 700 -5.43 22.48 26.61
CA TYR A 700 -5.50 22.79 28.03
C TYR A 700 -6.15 24.16 28.25
N ALA A 701 -7.12 24.24 29.16
CA ALA A 701 -7.68 25.53 29.59
C ALA A 701 -6.77 26.12 30.68
N GLU A 702 -6.11 27.22 30.38
CA GLU A 702 -5.12 27.85 31.26
C GLU A 702 -5.74 28.50 32.51
N ASP A 703 -7.01 28.94 32.40
CA ASP A 703 -7.81 29.51 33.47
C ASP A 703 -9.30 29.19 33.26
N GLN A 704 -10.15 29.68 34.15
CA GLN A 704 -11.59 29.44 34.10
C GLN A 704 -12.29 30.11 32.90
N ASP A 705 -11.75 31.20 32.38
CA ASP A 705 -12.30 31.92 31.23
C ASP A 705 -11.99 31.21 29.92
N ALA A 706 -10.98 30.36 29.91
CA ALA A 706 -10.58 29.52 28.78
C ALA A 706 -11.36 28.20 28.68
N ILE A 707 -12.20 27.87 29.65
CA ILE A 707 -13.04 26.66 29.65
C ILE A 707 -14.07 26.74 28.51
N GLY A 708 -14.21 25.68 27.74
CA GLY A 708 -15.16 25.60 26.64
C GLY A 708 -15.09 24.26 25.93
N ASN A 709 -15.82 24.11 24.85
CA ASN A 709 -15.77 22.92 24.02
C ASN A 709 -14.34 22.69 23.52
N LYS A 710 -13.91 21.42 23.45
CA LYS A 710 -12.54 20.99 23.07
C LYS A 710 -11.47 21.42 24.09
N ARG A 711 -11.83 21.53 25.35
CA ARG A 711 -10.90 21.88 26.42
C ARG A 711 -10.86 20.82 27.49
N PHE A 712 -9.76 20.79 28.21
CA PHE A 712 -9.62 20.01 29.43
C PHE A 712 -8.88 20.83 30.48
N THR A 713 -9.09 20.48 31.74
CA THR A 713 -8.30 21.00 32.89
C THR A 713 -7.76 19.83 33.69
N LEU A 714 -6.72 20.09 34.45
CA LEU A 714 -6.21 19.17 35.46
C LEU A 714 -6.44 19.82 36.84
N GLN A 715 -7.00 19.03 37.76
CA GLN A 715 -7.25 19.48 39.11
C GLN A 715 -6.64 18.51 40.13
N THR A 716 -6.23 19.04 41.24
CA THR A 716 -5.87 18.23 42.40
C THR A 716 -7.09 17.55 43.02
N MET A 717 -6.90 16.57 43.88
CA MET A 717 -8.02 15.82 44.48
C MET A 717 -8.93 16.68 45.37
N ASP A 718 -8.46 17.83 45.80
CA ASP A 718 -9.22 18.86 46.57
C ASP A 718 -9.84 19.92 45.64
N ASP A 719 -10.08 19.62 44.37
CA ASP A 719 -10.77 20.47 43.38
C ASP A 719 -10.05 21.78 43.00
N LYS A 720 -8.76 21.86 43.28
CA LYS A 720 -8.00 23.05 42.87
C LYS A 720 -7.46 22.83 41.44
N MET A 721 -7.87 23.74 40.55
CA MET A 721 -7.35 23.76 39.19
C MET A 721 -5.84 24.05 39.22
N MET A 722 -5.07 23.25 38.49
CA MET A 722 -3.62 23.39 38.35
C MET A 722 -3.30 24.48 37.33
N ALA A 723 -2.26 25.26 37.62
CA ALA A 723 -1.73 26.18 36.63
C ALA A 723 -0.96 25.43 35.52
N PRO A 724 -0.82 26.01 34.32
CA PRO A 724 -0.16 25.35 33.19
C PRO A 724 1.24 24.80 33.46
N THR A 725 1.96 25.44 34.41
CA THR A 725 3.35 25.10 34.76
C THR A 725 3.50 24.40 36.11
N ASP A 726 2.40 24.08 36.80
CA ASP A 726 2.46 23.29 38.04
C ASP A 726 3.04 21.91 37.77
N LYS A 727 3.75 21.37 38.76
CA LYS A 727 4.34 20.03 38.64
C LYS A 727 3.31 18.93 38.81
N ILE A 728 3.31 17.98 37.91
CA ILE A 728 2.61 16.69 38.06
C ILE A 728 3.54 15.72 38.76
N ASP A 729 3.09 15.18 39.89
CA ASP A 729 3.79 14.07 40.58
C ASP A 729 3.25 12.74 40.07
N PRO A 730 4.09 11.88 39.45
CA PRO A 730 3.65 10.59 38.95
C PRO A 730 2.96 9.68 39.97
N ALA A 731 3.32 9.82 41.27
CA ALA A 731 2.78 9.02 42.35
C ALA A 731 1.44 9.52 42.93
N GLN A 732 0.97 10.68 42.48
CA GLN A 732 -0.29 11.26 42.95
C GLN A 732 -1.42 11.00 41.94
N SER A 733 -2.66 11.10 42.44
CA SER A 733 -3.86 11.10 41.60
C SER A 733 -4.35 12.51 41.34
N TYR A 734 -4.90 12.72 40.14
CA TYR A 734 -5.45 13.98 39.68
C TYR A 734 -6.85 13.81 39.08
N LYS A 735 -7.63 14.88 39.03
CA LYS A 735 -8.87 14.91 38.28
C LYS A 735 -8.59 15.51 36.90
N LEU A 736 -8.69 14.67 35.86
CA LEU A 736 -8.71 15.12 34.48
C LEU A 736 -10.15 15.49 34.11
N VAL A 737 -10.41 16.76 33.89
CA VAL A 737 -11.74 17.29 33.63
C VAL A 737 -11.89 17.60 32.16
N LEU A 738 -12.88 16.98 31.51
CA LEU A 738 -13.18 17.12 30.09
C LEU A 738 -14.44 17.99 29.89
N TYR A 739 -14.40 18.83 28.88
CA TYR A 739 -15.49 19.75 28.52
C TYR A 739 -15.90 19.51 27.08
N ILE A 740 -17.11 18.98 26.87
CA ILE A 740 -17.63 18.57 25.55
C ILE A 740 -19.03 19.14 25.37
N GLN A 741 -19.25 19.81 24.25
CA GLN A 741 -20.55 20.34 23.89
C GLN A 741 -21.37 19.28 23.17
N ASP A 742 -22.60 19.05 23.68
CA ASP A 742 -23.59 18.18 23.09
C ASP A 742 -23.90 18.58 21.63
N ASN A 743 -24.10 17.61 20.77
CA ASN A 743 -24.28 17.79 19.32
C ASN A 743 -23.12 18.55 18.62
N SER A 744 -21.93 18.56 19.19
CA SER A 744 -20.73 19.06 18.53
C SER A 744 -20.05 17.94 17.72
N ASN A 745 -19.08 18.33 16.89
CA ASN A 745 -18.22 17.34 16.18
C ASN A 745 -17.41 16.44 17.12
N PHE A 746 -17.46 16.68 18.43
CA PHE A 746 -16.80 15.91 19.48
C PHE A 746 -17.74 14.92 20.17
N ASP A 747 -19.00 15.00 19.89
CA ASP A 747 -20.02 14.08 20.35
C ASP A 747 -20.27 13.01 19.26
N MET A 748 -20.20 11.75 19.63
CA MET A 748 -20.47 10.64 18.72
C MET A 748 -21.93 10.18 18.74
N ASP A 749 -22.71 10.67 19.70
CA ASP A 749 -24.15 10.38 19.80
C ASP A 749 -24.96 11.52 19.18
N PRO A 750 -25.74 11.29 18.12
CA PRO A 750 -26.60 12.32 17.55
C PRO A 750 -27.88 12.64 18.39
N ALA A 751 -28.08 11.94 19.50
CA ALA A 751 -29.24 12.14 20.35
C ALA A 751 -29.06 13.37 21.26
N ASP A 752 -30.05 14.24 21.31
CA ASP A 752 -30.06 15.42 22.19
C ASP A 752 -29.80 15.07 23.67
N CYS A 753 -28.87 15.76 24.27
CA CYS A 753 -28.45 15.59 25.66
C CYS A 753 -27.64 14.33 25.97
N SER A 754 -27.31 13.52 25.00
CA SER A 754 -26.46 12.33 25.16
C SER A 754 -25.11 12.57 24.48
N ILE A 755 -24.02 12.26 25.15
CA ILE A 755 -22.66 12.45 24.64
C ILE A 755 -21.85 11.17 24.79
N ILE A 756 -21.27 10.70 23.70
CA ILE A 756 -20.34 9.57 23.69
C ILE A 756 -18.95 10.10 23.30
N ASP A 757 -17.98 9.91 24.20
CA ASP A 757 -16.65 10.52 24.07
C ASP A 757 -15.50 9.53 24.30
N PRO A 758 -14.94 8.93 23.27
CA PRO A 758 -13.66 8.22 23.36
C PRO A 758 -12.48 9.20 23.21
N VAL A 759 -11.54 9.12 24.15
CA VAL A 759 -10.35 9.95 24.22
C VAL A 759 -9.09 9.11 24.45
N ALA A 760 -7.97 9.59 23.98
CA ALA A 760 -6.66 9.03 24.29
C ALA A 760 -5.71 10.10 24.83
N ILE A 761 -4.84 9.74 25.79
CA ILE A 761 -3.70 10.53 26.22
C ILE A 761 -2.51 10.12 25.37
N VAL A 762 -1.75 11.10 24.87
CA VAL A 762 -0.60 10.81 24.03
C VAL A 762 0.67 11.47 24.56
N LYS A 763 1.80 10.80 24.40
CA LYS A 763 3.12 11.37 24.67
C LYS A 763 3.73 11.85 23.36
N LEU A 764 4.08 13.12 23.30
CA LEU A 764 4.79 13.69 22.16
C LEU A 764 6.31 13.46 22.28
N ALA A 765 7.02 13.43 21.14
CA ALA A 765 8.47 13.40 21.12
C ALA A 765 9.08 14.64 21.80
N GLU A 766 10.26 14.49 22.41
CA GLU A 766 10.94 15.59 23.08
C GLU A 766 11.24 16.75 22.10
N GLY A 767 10.93 17.97 22.54
CA GLY A 767 11.13 19.18 21.71
C GLY A 767 9.97 19.55 20.79
N THR A 768 8.90 18.73 20.79
CA THR A 768 7.69 19.05 20.03
C THR A 768 6.86 20.10 20.77
N PRO A 769 6.46 21.23 20.13
CA PRO A 769 5.57 22.18 20.76
C PRO A 769 4.20 21.56 21.02
N ALA A 770 3.52 22.00 22.09
CA ALA A 770 2.17 21.54 22.39
C ALA A 770 1.23 21.85 21.21
N PRO A 771 0.34 20.90 20.80
CA PRO A 771 -0.58 21.11 19.70
C PRO A 771 -1.52 22.30 19.99
N SER A 772 -1.65 23.18 19.02
CA SER A 772 -2.63 24.26 19.07
C SER A 772 -3.98 23.68 18.68
N GLY A 773 -4.79 23.23 19.62
CA GLY A 773 -6.13 22.70 19.33
C GLY A 773 -6.85 23.55 18.29
N GLY A 774 -7.11 22.98 17.09
CA GLY A 774 -7.48 23.65 15.87
C GLY A 774 -8.56 24.72 16.01
N SER A 775 -8.23 25.97 15.71
CA SER A 775 -9.20 27.04 15.59
C SER A 775 -9.77 27.08 14.18
N SER A 776 -10.88 26.42 13.94
CA SER A 776 -11.77 26.77 12.81
C SER A 776 -12.89 27.65 13.31
N GLY A 777 -12.70 28.96 13.24
CA GLY A 777 -13.76 29.94 13.59
C GLY A 777 -13.22 31.35 13.54
N GLY A 778 -13.60 32.13 12.51
CA GLY A 778 -13.10 33.44 12.23
C GLY A 778 -13.29 34.45 13.39
N GLY A 779 -12.24 35.19 13.64
CA GLY A 779 -12.22 36.34 14.54
C GLY A 779 -10.85 36.96 14.56
N CYS A 780 -10.66 38.06 13.82
CA CYS A 780 -9.46 38.86 13.88
C CYS A 780 -9.20 39.33 15.32
N ASN A 781 -8.04 38.96 15.88
CA ASN A 781 -7.38 39.86 16.84
C ASN A 781 -5.87 39.71 16.69
N SER A 782 -5.30 40.84 16.35
CA SER A 782 -3.89 41.12 16.24
C SER A 782 -3.22 41.18 17.60
N ALA A 783 -2.27 40.27 17.85
CA ALA A 783 -1.20 40.54 18.82
C ALA A 783 0.05 39.74 18.42
N GLY A 784 0.98 40.43 17.88
CA GLY A 784 2.41 40.38 17.97
C GLY A 784 3.17 39.07 18.01
N TYR A 785 3.58 38.55 16.86
CA TYR A 785 4.77 37.76 16.75
C TYR A 785 5.82 38.52 15.91
N ALA A 786 6.81 39.10 16.59
CA ALA A 786 8.06 39.53 15.99
C ALA A 786 8.94 38.31 15.80
N GLY A 787 8.75 37.62 14.69
CA GLY A 787 9.62 36.53 14.22
C GLY A 787 10.26 36.94 12.90
N ILE A 788 11.54 37.02 12.87
CA ILE A 788 12.43 37.49 11.81
C ILE A 788 12.08 36.80 10.48
N ILE A 789 11.45 37.54 9.57
CA ILE A 789 11.35 37.14 8.15
C ILE A 789 12.55 37.77 7.45
N LEU A 790 13.48 36.93 7.03
CA LEU A 790 14.54 37.33 6.09
C LEU A 790 13.92 37.43 4.71
N LEU A 791 13.41 38.62 4.37
CA LEU A 791 12.96 38.94 3.02
C LEU A 791 14.18 39.20 2.14
N ALA A 792 14.49 38.23 1.28
CA ALA A 792 15.34 38.47 0.12
C ALA A 792 14.54 39.30 -0.89
N ALA A 793 14.79 40.61 -0.94
CA ALA A 793 14.23 41.52 -1.90
C ALA A 793 14.77 41.22 -3.30
N ILE A 794 13.91 40.84 -4.22
CA ILE A 794 14.18 40.81 -5.65
C ILE A 794 13.65 42.15 -6.21
N PRO A 795 14.48 43.00 -6.83
CA PRO A 795 14.02 44.22 -7.44
C PRO A 795 13.31 43.92 -8.77
N VAL A 796 12.03 44.25 -8.84
CA VAL A 796 11.28 44.31 -10.08
C VAL A 796 11.75 45.52 -10.89
N LEU A 797 12.51 45.27 -11.96
CA LEU A 797 12.83 46.29 -12.96
C LEU A 797 11.66 46.41 -13.93
N SER A 798 10.82 47.44 -13.78
CA SER A 798 9.90 47.91 -14.76
C SER A 798 10.63 48.56 -15.90
N ARG A 799 10.73 47.90 -17.05
CA ARG A 799 11.11 48.56 -18.29
C ARG A 799 9.86 48.97 -19.08
N THR A 800 9.61 50.27 -19.09
CA THR A 800 8.70 50.95 -20.02
C THR A 800 9.23 50.85 -21.46
N LEU A 801 8.51 50.13 -22.30
CA LEU A 801 8.72 50.13 -23.75
C LEU A 801 8.11 51.37 -24.36
N LYS A 802 8.93 52.28 -24.82
CA LYS A 802 8.55 53.32 -25.77
C LYS A 802 8.40 52.73 -27.17
N LYS A 803 7.20 52.90 -27.74
CA LYS A 803 6.91 52.70 -29.15
C LYS A 803 7.79 53.64 -30.01
N LYS A 804 8.43 53.14 -31.05
CA LYS A 804 8.69 53.83 -32.30
C LYS A 804 8.44 52.90 -33.46
N SER A 805 7.52 53.27 -34.32
CA SER A 805 7.19 52.78 -35.66
C SER A 805 7.93 53.70 -36.68
N PRO A 806 7.87 53.48 -38.00
CA PRO A 806 8.58 52.53 -38.84
C PRO A 806 9.44 53.24 -39.91
N ARG A 807 10.31 52.42 -40.45
CA ARG A 807 10.52 52.52 -41.95
C ARG A 807 11.06 51.21 -42.43
#